data_c4a8420f912b4c50557e6f71956aa072
#
_entry.id   c4a8420f912b4c50557e6f71956aa072
#
_cell.length_a   1.000
_cell.length_b   1.000
_cell.length_c   1.000
_cell.angle_alpha   90.00
_cell.angle_beta   90.00
_cell.angle_gamma   90.00
#
_symmetry.space_group_name_H-M   'P 1'
#
loop_
_entity.id
_entity.type
_entity.pdbx_description
1 polymer ?
#
loop_
_entity_poly.entity_id
_entity_poly.type
_entity_poly.pdbx_seq_one_letter_code
_entity_poly.pdbx_strand_id
1 'polypeptide(L)'
;MRLPPLSRRHVPAAAALASLAFILAGCGGDDVTATPPSQPEAQAPVGTTATLALLETTDLHTNVLSYDYFKLAADNSLGFERVSTLIAQARKQYPNTLLLDNGDTIQGTALSDYQALVKPVGCDQTLAIYKVMNAAKFDGGGIGNHEFNYGLPYLSQVTGNTFEVDGLPAPAQQKKCAGPNFPQVLANVISAKTNAPLFTPYTILTRTVTATTPDGKTVSAPVKIGIIGFTPPAIMNWDKRWLDGKVYTTGLKEAAEKYIPEMRAKGADLVVAISHGGLDNSAYSPTMENGSWWLSKVSGIDAMLIGHSHQVFPDANSTVAQFNLPGVDKVKGTVNGVPTVMANYWGKHLGVIKLGLKFDGKTWTVDKSQTTVEARPIQNADKSYVAADPSVSAAIAAEHQATIDYVKTPIGSTDYRMNSYFADVGDPGAIQIVNEAQADYVKTYVQANLPQYASLPVLSVSAPFKSGFGGGTDYTDVAPGALAINNAADLYLYPNTVYAVKVSGADVKNWLETAAKRFNTIDPTKATVQPLVSTFPGYNFDMFTSADLAYEIDVTQPVGSRIRNLTYKGAPIDPNAQFIVATNNYRASGGGNFPGLDGSKTIFASPDANRDVLIAFIKKRGAITRAADGAQRSWRFTKLASSVAHVQFASAPNRLGDAAAAGLTGITQVAADDGSGKNLSTYEIDLTQ
;
A
#
# COMPACT_ATOMS: atom_id res chain seq x y z
N MET A 1 -9.35 13.77 63.02
CA MET A 1 -9.72 14.98 63.77
C MET A 1 -10.79 15.73 63.01
N ARG A 2 -11.94 15.75 63.54
CA ARG A 2 -13.10 16.65 63.49
C ARG A 2 -13.11 17.82 62.47
N LEU A 3 -14.15 17.80 61.65
CA LEU A 3 -14.88 18.97 61.10
C LEU A 3 -15.35 19.92 62.21
N PRO A 4 -15.65 21.21 61.94
CA PRO A 4 -17.02 21.63 61.56
C PRO A 4 -17.14 22.97 60.79
N PRO A 5 -18.37 23.64 60.75
CA PRO A 5 -19.24 23.62 59.58
C PRO A 5 -19.73 25.04 59.12
N LEU A 6 -20.48 25.03 57.96
CA LEU A 6 -21.60 25.91 57.54
C LEU A 6 -21.66 27.41 57.94
N SER A 7 -21.92 28.29 56.93
CA SER A 7 -22.96 29.30 57.07
C SER A 7 -23.61 29.69 55.72
N ARG A 8 -24.94 29.60 55.70
CA ARG A 8 -25.87 30.16 54.69
C ARG A 8 -26.00 31.69 54.86
N ARG A 9 -26.24 32.44 53.81
CA ARG A 9 -27.09 33.61 53.86
C ARG A 9 -27.90 33.85 52.59
N HIS A 10 -29.14 34.27 52.81
CA HIS A 10 -30.35 34.36 52.01
C HIS A 10 -30.39 35.59 51.06
N VAL A 11 -31.07 35.41 49.95
CA VAL A 11 -32.13 36.09 49.16
C VAL A 11 -32.54 37.52 49.61
N PRO A 12 -32.94 38.47 48.66
CA PRO A 12 -34.37 38.40 48.29
C PRO A 12 -34.71 38.67 46.80
N ALA A 13 -35.94 38.19 46.51
CA ALA A 13 -36.71 38.40 45.28
C ALA A 13 -37.37 39.77 45.20
N ALA A 14 -37.71 40.23 43.99
CA ALA A 14 -38.75 41.21 43.77
C ALA A 14 -39.61 40.80 42.57
N ALA A 15 -40.88 40.68 42.83
CA ALA A 15 -41.95 40.35 41.89
C ALA A 15 -42.57 41.65 41.32
N ALA A 16 -43.10 41.55 40.10
CA ALA A 16 -44.16 42.49 39.66
C ALA A 16 -45.16 41.76 38.77
N LEU A 17 -46.39 41.88 39.15
CA LEU A 17 -47.62 41.29 38.59
C LEU A 17 -48.19 42.14 37.44
N ALA A 18 -49.11 41.48 36.74
CA ALA A 18 -50.38 41.90 36.14
C ALA A 18 -50.40 41.75 34.62
N SER A 19 -51.40 41.30 33.89
CA SER A 19 -52.83 41.08 34.23
C SER A 19 -53.43 40.08 33.23
N LEU A 20 -54.44 39.39 33.68
CA LEU A 20 -55.36 38.47 33.01
C LEU A 20 -56.28 39.22 32.01
N ALA A 21 -56.61 38.59 30.89
CA ALA A 21 -57.90 38.71 30.22
C ALA A 21 -58.27 37.39 29.56
N PHE A 22 -59.34 36.75 30.09
CA PHE A 22 -60.05 35.62 29.50
C PHE A 22 -61.00 36.15 28.41
N ILE A 23 -61.03 35.45 27.24
CA ILE A 23 -62.30 35.29 26.50
C ILE A 23 -62.35 33.87 25.95
N LEU A 24 -63.49 33.20 26.22
CA LEU A 24 -63.84 31.87 25.81
C LEU A 24 -64.39 31.82 24.37
N ALA A 25 -64.29 30.61 23.84
CA ALA A 25 -65.17 29.90 22.92
C ALA A 25 -64.89 29.92 21.43
N GLY A 26 -64.72 28.72 20.90
CA GLY A 26 -64.95 28.41 19.48
C GLY A 26 -64.27 27.09 19.08
N CYS A 27 -65.06 25.98 19.06
CA CYS A 27 -64.67 24.71 18.50
C CYS A 27 -64.39 24.79 17.01
N GLY A 28 -63.41 24.06 16.54
CA GLY A 28 -63.43 23.57 15.16
C GLY A 28 -62.14 23.68 14.40
N GLY A 29 -61.59 22.55 13.97
CA GLY A 29 -60.70 22.45 12.80
C GLY A 29 -59.23 22.24 13.13
N ASP A 30 -58.78 21.00 13.04
CA ASP A 30 -57.37 20.63 12.91
C ASP A 30 -56.82 21.23 11.62
N ASP A 31 -56.22 22.42 11.67
CA ASP A 31 -55.35 22.91 10.59
C ASP A 31 -54.00 22.19 10.74
N VAL A 32 -53.96 21.00 10.10
CA VAL A 32 -52.70 20.43 9.66
C VAL A 32 -52.14 21.40 8.64
N THR A 33 -51.16 22.24 9.06
CA THR A 33 -50.33 23.01 8.12
C THR A 33 -49.62 21.99 7.25
N ALA A 34 -50.21 21.66 6.11
CA ALA A 34 -49.58 20.91 5.05
C ALA A 34 -48.30 21.67 4.66
N THR A 35 -47.16 21.08 4.95
CA THR A 35 -45.90 21.50 4.35
C THR A 35 -46.16 21.57 2.85
N PRO A 36 -45.91 22.73 2.17
CA PRO A 36 -46.14 22.76 0.73
C PRO A 36 -45.39 21.66 0.07
N PRO A 37 -45.96 20.89 -0.88
CA PRO A 37 -45.25 19.86 -1.59
C PRO A 37 -43.99 20.47 -2.16
N SER A 38 -42.84 19.87 -1.86
CA SER A 38 -41.57 20.25 -2.46
C SER A 38 -41.82 20.33 -3.98
N GLN A 39 -41.65 21.52 -4.57
CA GLN A 39 -41.72 21.62 -6.03
C GLN A 39 -40.78 20.59 -6.59
N PRO A 40 -41.18 19.81 -7.62
CA PRO A 40 -40.24 18.93 -8.30
C PRO A 40 -39.05 19.79 -8.73
N GLU A 41 -37.85 19.39 -8.33
CA GLU A 41 -36.62 20.04 -8.81
C GLU A 41 -36.75 20.10 -10.34
N ALA A 42 -36.70 21.31 -10.89
CA ALA A 42 -36.88 21.51 -12.31
C ALA A 42 -35.81 20.71 -13.05
N GLN A 43 -36.20 19.68 -13.77
CA GLN A 43 -35.26 18.88 -14.54
C GLN A 43 -34.54 19.76 -15.55
N ALA A 44 -33.22 19.61 -15.64
CA ALA A 44 -32.44 20.35 -16.63
C ALA A 44 -32.99 20.10 -18.05
N PRO A 45 -32.96 21.11 -18.95
CA PRO A 45 -33.37 20.91 -20.37
C PRO A 45 -32.48 19.86 -21.05
N VAL A 46 -33.06 19.14 -22.02
CA VAL A 46 -32.31 18.22 -22.92
C VAL A 46 -31.13 18.96 -23.55
N GLY A 47 -29.97 18.36 -23.60
CA GLY A 47 -28.76 18.94 -24.14
C GLY A 47 -27.96 19.81 -23.14
N THR A 48 -28.43 19.96 -21.90
CA THR A 48 -27.66 20.60 -20.83
C THR A 48 -26.34 19.84 -20.63
N THR A 49 -25.24 20.60 -20.45
CA THR A 49 -23.90 20.06 -20.25
C THR A 49 -23.34 20.45 -18.88
N ALA A 50 -22.49 19.61 -18.34
CA ALA A 50 -21.74 19.88 -17.11
C ALA A 50 -20.32 19.31 -17.19
N THR A 51 -19.46 19.75 -16.29
CA THR A 51 -18.15 19.14 -16.05
C THR A 51 -18.13 18.62 -14.61
N LEU A 52 -17.71 17.36 -14.42
CA LEU A 52 -17.46 16.77 -13.12
C LEU A 52 -16.01 16.29 -13.07
N ALA A 53 -15.21 16.82 -12.15
CA ALA A 53 -13.85 16.34 -11.94
C ALA A 53 -13.82 15.30 -10.80
N LEU A 54 -13.46 14.08 -11.13
CA LEU A 54 -13.12 13.05 -10.16
C LEU A 54 -11.66 13.25 -9.77
N LEU A 55 -11.42 13.41 -8.49
CA LEU A 55 -10.10 13.56 -7.88
C LEU A 55 -9.75 12.29 -7.15
N GLU A 56 -8.57 11.73 -7.38
CA GLU A 56 -8.11 10.48 -6.79
C GLU A 56 -6.89 10.66 -5.91
N THR A 57 -6.93 10.05 -4.72
CA THR A 57 -5.74 9.59 -4.00
C THR A 57 -5.73 8.06 -4.00
N THR A 58 -4.54 7.47 -3.98
CA THR A 58 -4.35 6.02 -3.91
C THR A 58 -3.06 5.71 -3.17
N ASP A 59 -3.00 4.55 -2.52
CA ASP A 59 -1.79 4.00 -1.91
C ASP A 59 -1.09 5.04 -1.01
N LEU A 60 -1.87 5.77 -0.18
CA LEU A 60 -1.33 6.78 0.73
C LEU A 60 -0.43 6.15 1.81
N HIS A 61 -0.72 4.91 2.21
CA HIS A 61 0.07 4.15 3.18
C HIS A 61 0.42 4.96 4.44
N THR A 62 -0.54 5.77 4.93
CA THR A 62 -0.38 6.68 6.08
C THR A 62 0.78 7.69 5.93
N ASN A 63 1.21 8.01 4.71
CA ASN A 63 2.15 9.10 4.45
C ASN A 63 1.43 10.45 4.52
N VAL A 64 1.09 10.87 5.74
CA VAL A 64 0.35 12.12 6.00
C VAL A 64 1.22 13.34 5.78
N LEU A 65 2.44 13.32 6.34
CA LEU A 65 3.41 14.41 6.26
C LEU A 65 4.53 14.05 5.28
N SER A 66 5.23 15.07 4.79
CA SER A 66 6.48 14.96 4.04
C SER A 66 7.63 14.59 4.99
N TYR A 67 7.56 13.39 5.58
CA TYR A 67 8.49 12.97 6.63
C TYR A 67 8.76 11.47 6.59
N ASP A 68 10.04 11.08 6.54
CA ASP A 68 10.48 9.68 6.67
C ASP A 68 10.78 9.39 8.14
N TYR A 69 9.91 8.64 8.80
CA TYR A 69 10.07 8.23 10.20
C TYR A 69 11.25 7.27 10.44
N PHE A 70 11.71 6.56 9.40
CA PHE A 70 12.84 5.65 9.52
C PHE A 70 14.16 6.42 9.49
N LYS A 71 14.23 7.49 8.69
CA LYS A 71 15.39 8.39 8.62
C LYS A 71 15.31 9.54 9.61
N LEU A 72 14.17 9.74 10.28
CA LEU A 72 13.89 10.87 11.16
C LEU A 72 14.15 12.21 10.47
N ALA A 73 13.76 12.33 9.22
CA ALA A 73 14.04 13.48 8.37
C ALA A 73 12.86 13.83 7.45
N ALA A 74 12.79 15.12 7.07
CA ALA A 74 11.85 15.56 6.07
C ALA A 74 12.14 14.91 4.71
N ASP A 75 11.08 14.46 4.03
CA ASP A 75 11.10 14.00 2.65
C ASP A 75 10.01 14.70 1.84
N ASN A 76 10.41 15.71 1.08
CA ASN A 76 9.49 16.52 0.30
C ASN A 76 8.89 15.78 -0.91
N SER A 77 9.37 14.58 -1.24
CA SER A 77 8.92 13.80 -2.40
C SER A 77 7.61 13.04 -2.15
N LEU A 78 7.04 13.14 -0.95
CA LEU A 78 5.83 12.42 -0.53
C LEU A 78 4.98 13.28 0.42
N GLY A 79 3.81 12.79 0.77
CA GLY A 79 2.97 13.32 1.84
C GLY A 79 1.63 13.87 1.37
N PHE A 80 0.57 13.44 2.08
CA PHE A 80 -0.80 13.93 1.84
C PHE A 80 -0.91 15.45 2.00
N GLU A 81 -0.12 16.08 2.88
CA GLU A 81 -0.11 17.53 3.07
C GLU A 81 0.18 18.30 1.78
N ARG A 82 0.91 17.71 0.82
CA ARG A 82 1.18 18.33 -0.50
C ARG A 82 0.06 18.06 -1.48
N VAL A 83 -0.48 16.82 -1.47
CA VAL A 83 -1.66 16.50 -2.29
C VAL A 83 -2.87 17.31 -1.86
N SER A 84 -3.03 17.64 -0.57
CA SER A 84 -4.07 18.54 -0.06
C SER A 84 -4.06 19.90 -0.78
N THR A 85 -2.87 20.45 -1.05
CA THR A 85 -2.73 21.67 -1.84
C THR A 85 -3.19 21.48 -3.29
N LEU A 86 -2.85 20.33 -3.94
CA LEU A 86 -3.34 20.03 -5.29
C LEU A 86 -4.86 19.85 -5.33
N ILE A 87 -5.44 19.22 -4.31
CA ILE A 87 -6.90 19.08 -4.15
C ILE A 87 -7.54 20.46 -4.06
N ALA A 88 -6.99 21.37 -3.25
CA ALA A 88 -7.50 22.73 -3.13
C ALA A 88 -7.39 23.52 -4.46
N GLN A 89 -6.33 23.33 -5.22
CA GLN A 89 -6.16 23.91 -6.56
C GLN A 89 -7.20 23.35 -7.54
N ALA A 90 -7.39 22.03 -7.57
CA ALA A 90 -8.38 21.38 -8.44
C ALA A 90 -9.81 21.86 -8.13
N ARG A 91 -10.17 22.02 -6.85
CA ARG A 91 -11.47 22.55 -6.44
C ARG A 91 -11.69 24.02 -6.83
N LYS A 92 -10.62 24.80 -6.96
CA LYS A 92 -10.71 26.16 -7.52
C LYS A 92 -10.87 26.15 -9.05
N GLN A 93 -10.27 25.16 -9.71
CA GLN A 93 -10.29 25.04 -11.17
C GLN A 93 -11.62 24.50 -11.69
N TYR A 94 -12.22 23.55 -10.97
CA TYR A 94 -13.44 22.85 -11.42
C TYR A 94 -14.62 23.20 -10.52
N PRO A 95 -15.76 23.60 -11.10
CA PRO A 95 -16.96 23.97 -10.33
C PRO A 95 -17.59 22.77 -9.60
N ASN A 96 -17.43 21.57 -10.16
CA ASN A 96 -17.98 20.33 -9.61
C ASN A 96 -16.85 19.33 -9.44
N THR A 97 -16.62 18.86 -8.21
CA THR A 97 -15.58 17.89 -7.88
C THR A 97 -16.13 16.77 -7.01
N LEU A 98 -15.55 15.60 -7.15
CA LEU A 98 -15.75 14.45 -6.28
C LEU A 98 -14.37 13.91 -5.90
N LEU A 99 -14.04 13.88 -4.60
CA LEU A 99 -12.74 13.40 -4.10
C LEU A 99 -12.88 12.00 -3.55
N LEU A 100 -12.14 11.07 -4.12
CA LEU A 100 -12.21 9.63 -3.82
C LEU A 100 -10.82 9.09 -3.48
N ASP A 101 -10.78 8.11 -2.58
CA ASP A 101 -9.56 7.35 -2.26
C ASP A 101 -9.66 5.93 -2.83
N ASN A 102 -8.56 5.40 -3.34
CA ASN A 102 -8.55 4.06 -3.94
C ASN A 102 -8.27 2.94 -2.92
N GLY A 103 -7.80 3.26 -1.71
CA GLY A 103 -7.41 2.30 -0.67
C GLY A 103 -5.89 2.24 -0.49
N ASP A 104 -5.43 1.25 0.28
CA ASP A 104 -4.09 1.16 0.85
C ASP A 104 -3.75 2.42 1.67
N THR A 105 -4.64 2.75 2.58
CA THR A 105 -4.62 4.01 3.32
C THR A 105 -4.01 3.86 4.70
N ILE A 106 -4.34 2.77 5.44
CA ILE A 106 -4.13 2.69 6.90
C ILE A 106 -2.82 2.02 7.34
N GLN A 107 -2.06 1.42 6.43
CA GLN A 107 -0.81 0.72 6.73
C GLN A 107 0.33 1.22 5.84
N GLY A 108 1.56 1.33 6.38
CA GLY A 108 2.79 1.54 5.58
C GLY A 108 3.85 2.45 6.22
N THR A 109 3.56 3.14 7.32
CA THR A 109 4.55 3.96 8.04
C THR A 109 4.64 3.60 9.52
N ALA A 110 5.68 4.10 10.21
CA ALA A 110 5.76 3.95 11.67
C ALA A 110 4.58 4.62 12.40
N LEU A 111 3.94 5.63 11.80
CA LEU A 111 2.73 6.25 12.36
C LEU A 111 1.55 5.28 12.36
N SER A 112 1.36 4.54 11.28
CA SER A 112 0.31 3.50 11.22
C SER A 112 0.57 2.38 12.22
N ASP A 113 1.82 1.87 12.28
CA ASP A 113 2.19 0.81 13.22
C ASP A 113 2.06 1.27 14.67
N TYR A 114 2.43 2.52 14.97
CA TYR A 114 2.23 3.10 16.31
C TYR A 114 0.76 3.09 16.71
N GLN A 115 -0.14 3.52 15.81
CA GLN A 115 -1.58 3.61 16.05
C GLN A 115 -2.30 2.25 16.00
N ALA A 116 -1.70 1.22 15.41
CA ALA A 116 -2.29 -0.12 15.32
C ALA A 116 -1.74 -1.10 16.36
N LEU A 117 -0.42 -1.08 16.60
CA LEU A 117 0.27 -2.14 17.33
C LEU A 117 0.86 -1.69 18.66
N VAL A 118 1.31 -0.42 18.77
CA VAL A 118 2.02 0.10 19.95
C VAL A 118 1.07 0.78 20.93
N LYS A 119 0.29 1.71 20.41
CA LYS A 119 -0.77 2.40 21.15
C LYS A 119 -2.04 2.42 20.30
N PRO A 120 -2.75 1.29 20.22
CA PRO A 120 -3.94 1.20 19.39
C PRO A 120 -4.94 2.30 19.72
N VAL A 121 -5.48 2.92 18.66
CA VAL A 121 -6.49 3.99 18.82
C VAL A 121 -7.73 3.46 19.51
N GLY A 122 -8.30 4.26 20.40
CA GLY A 122 -9.57 3.93 21.05
C GLY A 122 -10.76 4.04 20.08
N CYS A 123 -11.89 3.44 20.44
CA CYS A 123 -13.12 3.46 19.62
C CYS A 123 -13.68 4.89 19.40
N ASP A 124 -13.34 5.82 20.26
CA ASP A 124 -13.70 7.25 20.20
C ASP A 124 -12.69 8.12 19.43
N GLN A 125 -11.62 7.49 18.92
CA GLN A 125 -10.53 8.17 18.23
C GLN A 125 -10.50 7.78 16.74
N THR A 126 -10.11 8.74 15.91
CA THR A 126 -9.94 8.55 14.46
C THR A 126 -8.45 8.46 14.14
N LEU A 127 -8.05 7.57 13.23
CA LEU A 127 -6.68 7.46 12.73
C LEU A 127 -6.18 8.81 12.19
N ALA A 128 -4.89 9.09 12.34
CA ALA A 128 -4.26 10.33 11.85
C ALA A 128 -4.58 10.58 10.37
N ILE A 129 -4.48 9.54 9.53
CA ILE A 129 -4.80 9.65 8.10
C ILE A 129 -6.30 9.98 7.89
N TYR A 130 -7.21 9.36 8.60
CA TYR A 130 -8.64 9.65 8.45
C TYR A 130 -9.02 11.02 9.02
N LYS A 131 -8.30 11.55 10.04
CA LYS A 131 -8.51 12.95 10.49
C LYS A 131 -8.30 13.95 9.36
N VAL A 132 -7.19 13.79 8.61
CA VAL A 132 -6.87 14.72 7.53
C VAL A 132 -7.75 14.48 6.29
N MET A 133 -8.13 13.23 6.00
CA MET A 133 -9.09 12.93 4.93
C MET A 133 -10.48 13.48 5.24
N ASN A 134 -10.95 13.38 6.49
CA ASN A 134 -12.20 13.98 6.93
C ASN A 134 -12.18 15.52 6.78
N ALA A 135 -11.06 16.16 7.17
CA ALA A 135 -10.87 17.60 7.00
C ALA A 135 -10.83 18.01 5.51
N ALA A 136 -10.21 17.18 4.66
CA ALA A 136 -10.18 17.38 3.21
C ALA A 136 -11.52 17.09 2.52
N LYS A 137 -12.53 16.56 3.25
CA LYS A 137 -13.89 16.28 2.76
C LYS A 137 -13.87 15.30 1.57
N PHE A 138 -13.37 14.09 1.82
CA PHE A 138 -13.52 12.99 0.89
C PHE A 138 -15.00 12.61 0.73
N ASP A 139 -15.39 12.25 -0.48
CA ASP A 139 -16.76 11.89 -0.85
C ASP A 139 -16.98 10.36 -0.82
N GLY A 140 -15.90 9.58 -0.86
CA GLY A 140 -15.93 8.11 -0.79
C GLY A 140 -14.53 7.52 -0.82
N GLY A 141 -14.43 6.21 -0.51
CA GLY A 141 -13.18 5.48 -0.58
C GLY A 141 -13.39 3.99 -0.84
N GLY A 142 -12.42 3.37 -1.52
CA GLY A 142 -12.26 1.94 -1.64
C GLY A 142 -11.51 1.34 -0.45
N ILE A 143 -11.36 0.03 -0.48
CA ILE A 143 -10.56 -0.75 0.46
C ILE A 143 -9.51 -1.47 -0.37
N GLY A 144 -8.24 -1.23 -0.09
CA GLY A 144 -7.12 -1.92 -0.71
C GLY A 144 -6.72 -3.18 0.05
N ASN A 145 -5.59 -3.76 -0.31
CA ASN A 145 -5.10 -4.97 0.36
C ASN A 145 -4.45 -4.68 1.71
N HIS A 146 -3.78 -3.55 1.86
CA HIS A 146 -3.10 -3.19 3.11
C HIS A 146 -4.06 -2.80 4.25
N GLU A 147 -5.33 -2.59 3.98
CA GLU A 147 -6.36 -2.47 5.01
C GLU A 147 -6.51 -3.75 5.85
N PHE A 148 -6.17 -4.92 5.32
CA PHE A 148 -6.32 -6.20 6.00
C PHE A 148 -5.12 -6.57 6.88
N ASN A 149 -3.98 -5.90 6.78
CA ASN A 149 -2.72 -6.28 7.44
C ASN A 149 -2.79 -6.31 8.97
N TYR A 150 -3.62 -5.47 9.59
CA TYR A 150 -3.82 -5.46 11.04
C TYR A 150 -5.02 -6.33 11.50
N GLY A 151 -5.66 -7.04 10.56
CA GLY A 151 -6.76 -7.96 10.81
C GLY A 151 -8.14 -7.32 10.87
N LEU A 152 -9.16 -8.18 10.74
CA LEU A 152 -10.56 -7.77 10.66
C LEU A 152 -11.09 -7.03 11.90
N PRO A 153 -10.68 -7.36 13.15
CA PRO A 153 -11.11 -6.60 14.33
C PRO A 153 -10.65 -5.14 14.29
N TYR A 154 -9.39 -4.91 13.93
CA TYR A 154 -8.86 -3.56 13.81
C TYR A 154 -9.51 -2.81 12.65
N LEU A 155 -9.64 -3.44 11.48
CA LEU A 155 -10.29 -2.84 10.31
C LEU A 155 -11.74 -2.44 10.63
N SER A 156 -12.52 -3.32 11.28
CA SER A 156 -13.88 -2.99 11.74
C SER A 156 -13.88 -1.74 12.63
N GLN A 157 -12.99 -1.69 13.63
CA GLN A 157 -12.92 -0.59 14.58
C GLN A 157 -12.58 0.74 13.90
N VAL A 158 -11.47 0.79 13.13
CA VAL A 158 -10.96 2.07 12.59
C VAL A 158 -11.77 2.63 11.43
N THR A 159 -12.57 1.78 10.79
CA THR A 159 -13.50 2.19 9.72
C THR A 159 -14.90 2.51 10.26
N GLY A 160 -15.17 2.16 11.53
CA GLY A 160 -16.51 2.31 12.12
C GLY A 160 -17.57 1.37 11.51
N ASN A 161 -17.13 0.37 10.72
CA ASN A 161 -18.00 -0.65 10.15
C ASN A 161 -18.13 -1.85 11.10
N THR A 162 -19.26 -2.53 11.06
CA THR A 162 -19.49 -3.77 11.81
C THR A 162 -19.46 -4.96 10.85
N PHE A 163 -18.68 -5.99 11.18
CA PHE A 163 -18.53 -7.17 10.34
C PHE A 163 -19.18 -8.39 10.98
N GLU A 164 -19.95 -9.13 10.20
CA GLU A 164 -20.46 -10.42 10.64
C GLU A 164 -19.57 -11.55 10.13
N VAL A 165 -18.53 -11.85 10.89
CA VAL A 165 -17.52 -12.88 10.62
C VAL A 165 -17.20 -13.65 11.89
N ASP A 166 -16.66 -14.86 11.76
CA ASP A 166 -16.20 -15.63 12.91
C ASP A 166 -15.02 -14.93 13.61
N GLY A 167 -15.03 -14.97 14.93
CA GLY A 167 -14.04 -14.30 15.78
C GLY A 167 -14.35 -12.84 16.11
N LEU A 168 -15.47 -12.28 15.61
CA LEU A 168 -16.03 -11.01 16.06
C LEU A 168 -17.39 -11.21 16.76
N PRO A 169 -17.75 -10.35 17.72
CA PRO A 169 -19.13 -10.31 18.25
C PRO A 169 -20.14 -10.09 17.11
N ALA A 170 -21.40 -10.46 17.35
CA ALA A 170 -22.47 -10.15 16.40
C ALA A 170 -22.55 -8.62 16.15
N PRO A 171 -22.89 -8.14 14.95
CA PRO A 171 -22.92 -6.71 14.60
C PRO A 171 -23.67 -5.82 15.62
N ALA A 172 -24.78 -6.30 16.16
CA ALA A 172 -25.55 -5.59 17.18
C ALA A 172 -24.80 -5.41 18.53
N GLN A 173 -23.75 -6.18 18.78
CA GLN A 173 -22.92 -6.12 19.98
C GLN A 173 -21.59 -5.37 19.74
N GLN A 174 -21.25 -5.08 18.50
CA GLN A 174 -20.06 -4.29 18.14
C GLN A 174 -20.33 -2.82 18.42
N LYS A 175 -19.35 -2.13 19.01
CA LYS A 175 -19.43 -0.68 19.17
C LYS A 175 -19.26 -0.02 17.80
N LYS A 176 -20.09 0.98 17.52
CA LYS A 176 -19.84 1.88 16.40
C LYS A 176 -18.73 2.86 16.78
N CYS A 177 -17.55 2.64 16.23
CA CYS A 177 -16.36 3.45 16.50
C CYS A 177 -16.25 4.64 15.57
N ALA A 178 -15.41 5.61 15.93
CA ALA A 178 -15.04 6.72 15.04
C ALA A 178 -14.21 6.19 13.86
N GLY A 179 -14.39 6.80 12.69
CA GLY A 179 -13.71 6.41 11.46
C GLY A 179 -13.76 7.53 10.41
N PRO A 180 -13.62 7.19 9.12
CA PRO A 180 -13.86 8.14 8.06
C PRO A 180 -15.33 8.59 8.05
N ASN A 181 -15.56 9.86 7.76
CA ASN A 181 -16.91 10.44 7.67
C ASN A 181 -17.49 10.38 6.25
N PHE A 182 -16.92 9.53 5.41
CA PHE A 182 -17.34 9.25 4.04
C PHE A 182 -17.57 7.74 3.86
N PRO A 183 -18.43 7.33 2.91
CA PRO A 183 -18.70 5.93 2.66
C PRO A 183 -17.47 5.20 2.14
N GLN A 184 -17.22 4.00 2.67
CA GLN A 184 -16.25 3.06 2.15
C GLN A 184 -16.97 1.92 1.45
N VAL A 185 -16.48 1.52 0.27
CA VAL A 185 -17.12 0.53 -0.59
C VAL A 185 -16.17 -0.61 -0.95
N LEU A 186 -16.70 -1.86 -0.90
CA LEU A 186 -15.96 -3.05 -1.29
C LEU A 186 -16.95 -4.15 -1.72
N ALA A 187 -16.91 -4.53 -3.00
CA ALA A 187 -17.90 -5.41 -3.60
C ALA A 187 -17.50 -6.88 -3.62
N ASN A 188 -16.21 -7.20 -3.58
CA ASN A 188 -15.70 -8.52 -3.89
C ASN A 188 -15.08 -9.28 -2.71
N VAL A 189 -15.19 -8.78 -1.48
CA VAL A 189 -14.83 -9.52 -0.24
C VAL A 189 -16.11 -9.89 0.49
N ILE A 190 -16.32 -11.18 0.69
CA ILE A 190 -17.59 -11.75 1.13
C ILE A 190 -17.38 -12.44 2.49
N SER A 191 -18.25 -12.19 3.44
CA SER A 191 -18.27 -12.92 4.71
C SER A 191 -18.61 -14.40 4.46
N ALA A 192 -17.77 -15.32 4.93
CA ALA A 192 -18.04 -16.75 4.84
C ALA A 192 -19.25 -17.19 5.68
N LYS A 193 -19.60 -16.38 6.71
CA LYS A 193 -20.71 -16.66 7.60
C LYS A 193 -22.08 -16.29 6.99
N THR A 194 -22.15 -15.17 6.26
CA THR A 194 -23.42 -14.62 5.77
C THR A 194 -23.60 -14.73 4.26
N ASN A 195 -22.51 -14.98 3.52
CA ASN A 195 -22.44 -14.89 2.06
C ASN A 195 -22.81 -13.49 1.52
N ALA A 196 -22.69 -12.45 2.36
CA ALA A 196 -22.87 -11.05 2.00
C ALA A 196 -21.52 -10.31 1.95
N PRO A 197 -21.42 -9.21 1.17
CA PRO A 197 -20.20 -8.39 1.16
C PRO A 197 -19.83 -7.91 2.56
N LEU A 198 -18.52 -7.87 2.84
CA LEU A 198 -17.97 -7.44 4.14
C LEU A 198 -18.24 -5.96 4.40
N PHE A 199 -18.13 -5.13 3.38
CA PHE A 199 -18.51 -3.72 3.36
C PHE A 199 -19.74 -3.52 2.48
N THR A 200 -20.30 -2.30 2.49
CA THR A 200 -21.27 -1.89 1.48
C THR A 200 -20.63 -2.02 0.09
N PRO A 201 -21.20 -2.81 -0.85
CA PRO A 201 -20.54 -3.07 -2.12
C PRO A 201 -20.41 -1.84 -3.01
N TYR A 202 -21.36 -0.91 -2.90
CA TYR A 202 -21.38 0.36 -3.62
C TYR A 202 -22.23 1.40 -2.87
N THR A 203 -22.06 2.66 -3.23
CA THR A 203 -22.94 3.76 -2.79
C THR A 203 -23.40 4.57 -3.98
N ILE A 204 -24.54 5.27 -3.88
CA ILE A 204 -25.02 6.21 -4.88
C ILE A 204 -25.12 7.58 -4.22
N LEU A 205 -24.27 8.50 -4.67
CA LEU A 205 -24.24 9.88 -4.20
C LEU A 205 -25.05 10.77 -5.15
N THR A 206 -26.00 11.53 -4.61
CA THR A 206 -26.63 12.60 -5.37
C THR A 206 -25.82 13.90 -5.16
N ARG A 207 -25.38 14.51 -6.25
CA ARG A 207 -24.65 15.78 -6.25
C ARG A 207 -25.39 16.80 -7.10
N THR A 208 -25.56 17.99 -6.57
CA THR A 208 -26.02 19.12 -7.38
C THR A 208 -24.82 19.72 -8.10
N VAL A 209 -24.83 19.67 -9.42
CA VAL A 209 -23.76 20.20 -10.27
C VAL A 209 -24.18 21.51 -10.90
N THR A 210 -23.23 22.41 -11.04
CA THR A 210 -23.34 23.60 -11.88
C THR A 210 -23.26 23.16 -13.33
N ALA A 211 -24.29 23.45 -14.12
CA ALA A 211 -24.44 22.99 -15.49
C ALA A 211 -24.82 24.16 -16.42
N THR A 212 -24.65 23.96 -17.72
CA THR A 212 -24.96 24.98 -18.76
C THR A 212 -26.02 24.42 -19.70
N THR A 213 -27.12 25.12 -19.83
CA THR A 213 -28.21 24.79 -20.75
C THR A 213 -27.82 25.07 -22.22
N PRO A 214 -28.52 24.51 -23.21
CA PRO A 214 -28.22 24.78 -24.62
C PRO A 214 -28.32 26.26 -25.03
N ASP A 215 -29.10 27.04 -24.31
CA ASP A 215 -29.24 28.52 -24.52
C ASP A 215 -28.18 29.30 -23.70
N GLY A 216 -27.21 28.64 -23.10
CA GLY A 216 -26.06 29.25 -22.43
C GLY A 216 -26.29 29.70 -20.98
N LYS A 217 -27.45 29.40 -20.38
CA LYS A 217 -27.72 29.73 -18.97
C LYS A 217 -27.08 28.77 -18.01
N THR A 218 -26.58 29.28 -16.90
CA THR A 218 -26.12 28.44 -15.78
C THR A 218 -27.30 27.99 -14.96
N VAL A 219 -27.35 26.67 -14.68
CA VAL A 219 -28.38 26.03 -13.85
C VAL A 219 -27.72 25.05 -12.85
N SER A 220 -28.46 24.75 -11.79
CA SER A 220 -28.12 23.65 -10.88
C SER A 220 -28.93 22.43 -11.24
N ALA A 221 -28.28 21.26 -11.35
CA ALA A 221 -28.95 20.02 -11.71
C ALA A 221 -28.41 18.84 -10.87
N PRO A 222 -29.28 17.92 -10.45
CA PRO A 222 -28.83 16.73 -9.74
C PRO A 222 -28.19 15.72 -10.69
N VAL A 223 -27.10 15.08 -10.24
CA VAL A 223 -26.44 13.93 -10.88
C VAL A 223 -26.32 12.84 -9.85
N LYS A 224 -26.72 11.62 -10.16
CA LYS A 224 -26.58 10.44 -9.30
C LYS A 224 -25.34 9.66 -9.72
N ILE A 225 -24.37 9.59 -8.84
CA ILE A 225 -23.07 8.97 -9.09
C ILE A 225 -22.96 7.71 -8.24
N GLY A 226 -22.96 6.55 -8.89
CA GLY A 226 -22.67 5.28 -8.25
C GLY A 226 -21.16 5.07 -8.11
N ILE A 227 -20.71 4.67 -6.92
CA ILE A 227 -19.32 4.37 -6.62
C ILE A 227 -19.26 2.92 -6.14
N ILE A 228 -18.44 2.09 -6.78
CA ILE A 228 -18.25 0.67 -6.45
C ILE A 228 -16.76 0.39 -6.22
N GLY A 229 -16.42 -0.41 -5.19
CA GLY A 229 -15.04 -0.70 -4.79
C GLY A 229 -14.64 -2.15 -4.99
N PHE A 230 -13.36 -2.37 -5.30
CA PHE A 230 -12.77 -3.70 -5.47
C PHE A 230 -11.35 -3.73 -4.91
N THR A 231 -10.97 -4.88 -4.31
CA THR A 231 -9.61 -5.19 -3.84
C THR A 231 -9.06 -6.43 -4.56
N PRO A 232 -7.72 -6.61 -4.67
CA PRO A 232 -7.14 -7.82 -5.25
C PRO A 232 -7.61 -9.08 -4.54
N PRO A 233 -8.16 -10.09 -5.21
CA PRO A 233 -8.53 -11.35 -4.59
C PRO A 233 -7.37 -12.07 -3.92
N ALA A 234 -6.12 -11.75 -4.29
CA ALA A 234 -4.89 -12.31 -3.73
C ALA A 234 -4.67 -12.00 -2.24
N ILE A 235 -5.46 -11.08 -1.63
CA ILE A 235 -5.46 -10.86 -0.16
C ILE A 235 -5.66 -12.16 0.61
N MET A 236 -6.41 -13.12 0.05
CA MET A 236 -6.64 -14.42 0.68
C MET A 236 -5.35 -15.20 0.92
N ASN A 237 -4.30 -14.93 0.12
CA ASN A 237 -2.97 -15.50 0.31
C ASN A 237 -2.09 -14.61 1.20
N TRP A 238 -2.13 -13.28 0.99
CA TRP A 238 -1.25 -12.34 1.67
C TRP A 238 -1.57 -12.19 3.15
N ASP A 239 -2.87 -12.16 3.48
CA ASP A 239 -3.38 -12.00 4.84
C ASP A 239 -4.13 -13.24 5.35
N LYS A 240 -3.74 -14.42 4.85
CA LYS A 240 -4.38 -15.71 5.16
C LYS A 240 -4.64 -15.88 6.66
N ARG A 241 -3.68 -15.52 7.53
CA ARG A 241 -3.81 -15.62 9.00
C ARG A 241 -5.04 -14.89 9.57
N TRP A 242 -5.46 -13.81 8.92
CA TRP A 242 -6.60 -13.00 9.35
C TRP A 242 -7.90 -13.37 8.66
N LEU A 243 -7.82 -13.86 7.41
CA LEU A 243 -8.94 -13.98 6.49
C LEU A 243 -9.44 -15.40 6.30
N ASP A 244 -8.56 -16.41 6.46
CA ASP A 244 -8.90 -17.81 6.21
C ASP A 244 -10.09 -18.29 7.06
N GLY A 245 -11.07 -18.92 6.42
CA GLY A 245 -12.32 -19.37 7.05
C GLY A 245 -13.30 -18.27 7.44
N LYS A 246 -12.93 -16.98 7.41
CA LYS A 246 -13.78 -15.86 7.82
C LYS A 246 -14.39 -15.11 6.64
N VAL A 247 -13.65 -14.96 5.58
CA VAL A 247 -14.07 -14.33 4.33
C VAL A 247 -13.59 -15.14 3.13
N TYR A 248 -14.15 -14.85 1.97
CA TYR A 248 -13.63 -15.26 0.67
C TYR A 248 -13.79 -14.13 -0.33
N THR A 249 -13.06 -14.19 -1.45
CA THR A 249 -13.15 -13.20 -2.51
C THR A 249 -13.84 -13.75 -3.73
N THR A 250 -14.53 -12.87 -4.45
CA THR A 250 -14.96 -13.10 -5.83
C THR A 250 -14.06 -12.31 -6.78
N GLY A 251 -14.09 -12.64 -8.07
CA GLY A 251 -13.39 -11.83 -9.05
C GLY A 251 -14.01 -10.43 -9.19
N LEU A 252 -13.18 -9.46 -9.62
CA LEU A 252 -13.62 -8.08 -9.81
C LEU A 252 -14.73 -8.01 -10.87
N LYS A 253 -14.56 -8.78 -11.95
CA LYS A 253 -15.52 -8.83 -13.09
C LYS A 253 -16.87 -9.34 -12.63
N GLU A 254 -16.91 -10.47 -11.91
CA GLU A 254 -18.15 -11.08 -11.41
C GLU A 254 -18.91 -10.15 -10.45
N ALA A 255 -18.17 -9.48 -9.55
CA ALA A 255 -18.78 -8.52 -8.64
C ALA A 255 -19.32 -7.30 -9.39
N ALA A 256 -18.60 -6.79 -10.39
CA ALA A 256 -19.06 -5.67 -11.24
C ALA A 256 -20.29 -6.05 -12.05
N GLU A 257 -20.30 -7.22 -12.71
CA GLU A 257 -21.44 -7.73 -13.49
C GLU A 257 -22.70 -7.92 -12.63
N LYS A 258 -22.53 -8.22 -11.34
CA LYS A 258 -23.64 -8.31 -10.38
C LYS A 258 -24.19 -6.94 -9.99
N TYR A 259 -23.33 -6.00 -9.58
CA TYR A 259 -23.79 -4.80 -8.89
C TYR A 259 -24.01 -3.59 -9.82
N ILE A 260 -23.34 -3.49 -10.97
CA ILE A 260 -23.52 -2.34 -11.88
C ILE A 260 -24.96 -2.27 -12.41
N PRO A 261 -25.59 -3.36 -12.89
CA PRO A 261 -27.01 -3.33 -13.28
C PRO A 261 -27.93 -2.90 -12.14
N GLU A 262 -27.65 -3.34 -10.90
CA GLU A 262 -28.42 -2.93 -9.72
C GLU A 262 -28.29 -1.43 -9.45
N MET A 263 -27.09 -0.87 -9.54
CA MET A 263 -26.85 0.57 -9.37
C MET A 263 -27.61 1.38 -10.41
N ARG A 264 -27.58 0.95 -11.68
CA ARG A 264 -28.33 1.59 -12.78
C ARG A 264 -29.85 1.51 -12.56
N ALA A 265 -30.34 0.36 -12.11
CA ALA A 265 -31.77 0.17 -11.78
C ALA A 265 -32.21 1.07 -10.60
N LYS A 266 -31.30 1.37 -9.67
CA LYS A 266 -31.51 2.34 -8.57
C LYS A 266 -31.32 3.80 -8.99
N GLY A 267 -31.07 4.06 -10.27
CA GLY A 267 -31.05 5.36 -10.89
C GLY A 267 -29.69 6.05 -10.87
N ALA A 268 -28.59 5.32 -10.77
CA ALA A 268 -27.27 5.90 -10.98
C ALA A 268 -27.10 6.38 -12.43
N ASP A 269 -26.84 7.66 -12.63
CA ASP A 269 -26.53 8.25 -13.94
C ASP A 269 -25.12 7.86 -14.39
N LEU A 270 -24.16 7.87 -13.47
CA LEU A 270 -22.76 7.54 -13.68
C LEU A 270 -22.33 6.42 -12.75
N VAL A 271 -21.39 5.58 -13.19
CA VAL A 271 -20.73 4.57 -12.37
C VAL A 271 -19.23 4.78 -12.40
N VAL A 272 -18.65 5.04 -11.23
CA VAL A 272 -17.22 5.15 -10.99
C VAL A 272 -16.74 3.89 -10.27
N ALA A 273 -15.83 3.15 -10.88
CA ALA A 273 -15.21 1.99 -10.27
C ALA A 273 -13.91 2.40 -9.57
N ILE A 274 -13.81 2.14 -8.28
CA ILE A 274 -12.58 2.21 -7.50
C ILE A 274 -12.01 0.79 -7.49
N SER A 275 -10.98 0.56 -8.30
CA SER A 275 -10.35 -0.75 -8.44
C SER A 275 -8.94 -0.69 -7.87
N HIS A 276 -8.78 -1.19 -6.64
CA HIS A 276 -7.45 -1.31 -6.05
C HIS A 276 -6.70 -2.46 -6.72
N GLY A 277 -6.19 -2.23 -7.93
CA GLY A 277 -5.49 -3.22 -8.75
C GLY A 277 -4.92 -2.59 -10.01
N GLY A 278 -3.80 -3.13 -10.48
CA GLY A 278 -3.13 -2.72 -11.72
C GLY A 278 -3.76 -3.34 -12.98
N LEU A 279 -3.03 -3.24 -14.09
CA LEU A 279 -3.45 -3.73 -15.40
C LEU A 279 -2.74 -5.04 -15.74
N ASP A 280 -3.50 -6.09 -16.05
CA ASP A 280 -3.01 -7.37 -16.55
C ASP A 280 -4.02 -7.94 -17.55
N ASN A 281 -3.57 -8.25 -18.79
CA ASN A 281 -4.38 -8.84 -19.84
C ASN A 281 -4.13 -10.33 -20.07
N SER A 282 -3.39 -10.99 -19.18
CA SER A 282 -3.23 -12.44 -19.18
C SER A 282 -4.61 -13.15 -19.14
N ALA A 283 -4.64 -14.45 -19.33
CA ALA A 283 -5.90 -15.19 -19.27
C ALA A 283 -6.65 -14.90 -17.98
N TYR A 284 -7.93 -14.54 -18.08
CA TYR A 284 -8.73 -14.17 -16.92
C TYR A 284 -8.79 -15.28 -15.88
N SER A 285 -8.59 -14.90 -14.64
CA SER A 285 -8.88 -15.72 -13.47
C SER A 285 -9.63 -14.87 -12.43
N PRO A 286 -10.68 -15.41 -11.79
CA PRO A 286 -11.34 -14.72 -10.68
C PRO A 286 -10.43 -14.39 -9.48
N THR A 287 -9.25 -15.01 -9.42
CA THR A 287 -8.26 -14.82 -8.35
C THR A 287 -7.06 -13.97 -8.79
N MET A 288 -7.10 -13.41 -10.00
CA MET A 288 -5.98 -12.59 -10.48
C MET A 288 -5.79 -11.33 -9.64
N GLU A 289 -4.54 -10.94 -9.43
CA GLU A 289 -4.16 -9.79 -8.63
C GLU A 289 -4.56 -8.46 -9.30
N ASN A 290 -4.18 -8.27 -10.55
CA ASN A 290 -4.29 -7.01 -11.28
C ASN A 290 -5.41 -7.02 -12.31
N GLY A 291 -6.66 -7.15 -11.84
CA GLY A 291 -7.83 -7.41 -12.69
C GLY A 291 -8.45 -6.19 -13.39
N SER A 292 -7.88 -4.97 -13.26
CA SER A 292 -8.53 -3.73 -13.74
C SER A 292 -8.68 -3.68 -15.27
N TRP A 293 -7.77 -4.33 -16.03
CA TRP A 293 -7.92 -4.42 -17.49
C TRP A 293 -9.17 -5.22 -17.89
N TRP A 294 -9.49 -6.32 -17.16
CA TRP A 294 -10.68 -7.11 -17.38
C TRP A 294 -11.95 -6.41 -16.87
N LEU A 295 -11.82 -5.70 -15.74
CA LEU A 295 -12.91 -4.88 -15.19
C LEU A 295 -13.36 -3.80 -16.19
N SER A 296 -12.43 -3.15 -16.90
CA SER A 296 -12.75 -2.12 -17.90
C SER A 296 -13.60 -2.61 -19.08
N LYS A 297 -13.72 -3.94 -19.26
CA LYS A 297 -14.60 -4.55 -20.28
C LYS A 297 -16.03 -4.79 -19.80
N VAL A 298 -16.29 -4.62 -18.51
CA VAL A 298 -17.64 -4.73 -17.98
C VAL A 298 -18.45 -3.52 -18.40
N SER A 299 -19.61 -3.77 -18.99
CA SER A 299 -20.49 -2.71 -19.49
C SER A 299 -21.03 -1.85 -18.35
N GLY A 300 -21.12 -0.55 -18.57
CA GLY A 300 -21.74 0.40 -17.65
C GLY A 300 -20.78 1.10 -16.69
N ILE A 301 -19.48 0.94 -16.83
CA ILE A 301 -18.45 1.72 -16.10
C ILE A 301 -18.14 2.97 -16.92
N ASP A 302 -18.27 4.16 -16.28
CA ASP A 302 -18.04 5.47 -16.91
C ASP A 302 -16.65 6.02 -16.64
N ALA A 303 -16.04 5.66 -15.50
CA ALA A 303 -14.66 6.00 -15.13
C ALA A 303 -14.09 4.97 -14.16
N MET A 304 -12.76 4.80 -14.18
CA MET A 304 -12.02 3.95 -13.22
C MET A 304 -10.92 4.74 -12.52
N LEU A 305 -10.83 4.54 -11.22
CA LEU A 305 -9.70 4.88 -10.38
C LEU A 305 -8.96 3.58 -10.07
N ILE A 306 -7.65 3.50 -10.35
CA ILE A 306 -6.88 2.28 -10.17
C ILE A 306 -5.63 2.53 -9.33
N GLY A 307 -5.10 1.50 -8.64
CA GLY A 307 -3.99 1.63 -7.69
C GLY A 307 -3.12 0.38 -7.61
N HIS A 308 -2.60 0.08 -6.41
CA HIS A 308 -1.88 -1.14 -6.05
C HIS A 308 -0.49 -1.29 -6.70
N SER A 309 -0.36 -1.06 -7.99
CA SER A 309 0.90 -1.25 -8.72
C SER A 309 1.87 -0.07 -8.60
N HIS A 310 1.51 0.99 -7.87
CA HIS A 310 2.35 2.15 -7.56
C HIS A 310 2.91 2.85 -8.82
N GLN A 311 2.08 2.96 -9.86
CA GLN A 311 2.48 3.58 -11.13
C GLN A 311 1.76 4.92 -11.36
N VAL A 312 2.21 5.68 -12.34
CA VAL A 312 1.54 6.89 -12.81
C VAL A 312 0.83 6.57 -14.12
N PHE A 313 -0.49 6.76 -14.16
CA PHE A 313 -1.28 6.64 -15.38
C PHE A 313 -2.35 7.74 -15.44
N PRO A 314 -2.48 8.48 -16.57
CA PRO A 314 -1.71 8.34 -17.80
C PRO A 314 -0.29 8.90 -17.70
N ASP A 315 0.63 8.33 -18.47
CA ASP A 315 1.96 8.87 -18.72
C ASP A 315 2.41 8.49 -20.13
N ALA A 316 2.43 9.47 -21.02
CA ALA A 316 2.81 9.28 -22.44
C ALA A 316 4.23 8.74 -22.61
N ASN A 317 5.14 9.03 -21.66
CA ASN A 317 6.54 8.65 -21.69
C ASN A 317 6.83 7.35 -20.93
N SER A 318 5.80 6.75 -20.31
CA SER A 318 5.99 5.54 -19.51
C SER A 318 6.54 4.37 -20.32
N THR A 319 7.53 3.70 -19.75
CA THR A 319 8.10 2.44 -20.25
C THR A 319 7.44 1.20 -19.62
N VAL A 320 6.46 1.39 -18.75
CA VAL A 320 5.72 0.31 -18.08
C VAL A 320 5.03 -0.56 -19.14
N ALA A 321 5.35 -1.87 -19.14
CA ALA A 321 4.85 -2.79 -20.15
C ALA A 321 3.32 -2.87 -20.18
N GLN A 322 2.69 -2.81 -19.01
CA GLN A 322 1.24 -2.86 -18.82
C GLN A 322 0.52 -1.67 -19.49
N PHE A 323 1.19 -0.54 -19.70
CA PHE A 323 0.60 0.62 -20.36
C PHE A 323 0.67 0.54 -21.91
N ASN A 324 1.31 -0.51 -22.43
CA ASN A 324 1.34 -0.81 -23.87
C ASN A 324 0.43 -2.00 -24.24
N LEU A 325 -0.42 -2.46 -23.32
CA LEU A 325 -1.38 -3.54 -23.56
C LEU A 325 -2.45 -3.12 -24.58
N PRO A 326 -3.02 -4.07 -25.35
CA PRO A 326 -4.15 -3.79 -26.24
C PRO A 326 -5.30 -3.11 -25.49
N GLY A 327 -5.84 -2.03 -26.06
CA GLY A 327 -6.92 -1.24 -25.47
C GLY A 327 -6.48 -0.21 -24.43
N VAL A 328 -5.18 -0.12 -24.10
CA VAL A 328 -4.64 0.91 -23.20
C VAL A 328 -4.11 2.08 -24.02
N ASP A 329 -4.62 3.28 -23.76
CA ASP A 329 -4.12 4.54 -24.32
C ASP A 329 -3.48 5.36 -23.20
N LYS A 330 -2.15 5.24 -23.06
CA LYS A 330 -1.38 5.92 -22.01
C LYS A 330 -1.23 7.43 -22.22
N VAL A 331 -1.65 7.96 -23.37
CA VAL A 331 -1.65 9.40 -23.66
C VAL A 331 -2.99 10.01 -23.26
N LYS A 332 -4.09 9.37 -23.64
CA LYS A 332 -5.43 9.84 -23.31
C LYS A 332 -5.92 9.42 -21.92
N GLY A 333 -5.25 8.47 -21.28
CA GLY A 333 -5.69 7.93 -19.99
C GLY A 333 -6.94 7.07 -20.11
N THR A 334 -6.96 6.11 -21.05
CA THR A 334 -8.12 5.20 -21.17
C THR A 334 -7.69 3.75 -21.21
N VAL A 335 -8.51 2.88 -20.62
CA VAL A 335 -8.38 1.40 -20.68
C VAL A 335 -9.66 0.85 -21.30
N ASN A 336 -9.56 0.21 -22.48
CA ASN A 336 -10.69 -0.24 -23.28
C ASN A 336 -11.75 0.87 -23.52
N GLY A 337 -11.29 2.12 -23.64
CA GLY A 337 -12.14 3.30 -23.85
C GLY A 337 -12.83 3.84 -22.59
N VAL A 338 -12.51 3.32 -21.40
CA VAL A 338 -12.94 3.85 -20.10
C VAL A 338 -11.89 4.84 -19.60
N PRO A 339 -12.24 6.10 -19.29
CA PRO A 339 -11.34 7.04 -18.63
C PRO A 339 -10.81 6.47 -17.33
N THR A 340 -9.47 6.41 -17.17
CA THR A 340 -8.82 5.71 -16.07
C THR A 340 -7.63 6.52 -15.59
N VAL A 341 -7.43 6.61 -14.27
CA VAL A 341 -6.28 7.28 -13.65
C VAL A 341 -5.66 6.38 -12.58
N MET A 342 -4.34 6.51 -12.37
CA MET A 342 -3.58 5.96 -11.24
C MET A 342 -2.63 7.03 -10.73
N ALA A 343 -2.82 7.43 -9.49
CA ALA A 343 -2.14 8.58 -8.88
C ALA A 343 -0.84 8.22 -8.15
N ASN A 344 -0.09 7.20 -8.61
CA ASN A 344 1.15 6.77 -7.98
C ASN A 344 0.91 6.21 -6.55
N TYR A 345 1.71 6.62 -5.55
CA TYR A 345 1.62 6.21 -4.15
C TYR A 345 2.18 7.31 -3.22
N TRP A 346 1.93 7.19 -1.91
CA TRP A 346 2.46 8.04 -0.82
C TRP A 346 2.16 9.54 -1.00
N GLY A 347 1.10 9.87 -1.72
CA GLY A 347 0.76 11.27 -1.98
C GLY A 347 1.70 11.97 -2.94
N LYS A 348 2.34 11.26 -3.87
CA LYS A 348 3.22 11.85 -4.91
C LYS A 348 2.45 12.51 -6.04
N HIS A 349 1.20 12.11 -6.28
CA HIS A 349 0.34 12.64 -7.34
C HIS A 349 -1.09 12.79 -6.86
N LEU A 350 -1.84 13.63 -7.55
CA LEU A 350 -3.30 13.69 -7.53
C LEU A 350 -3.82 13.23 -8.89
N GLY A 351 -4.64 12.18 -8.92
CA GLY A 351 -5.36 11.77 -10.12
C GLY A 351 -6.52 12.69 -10.41
N VAL A 352 -6.74 13.05 -11.68
CA VAL A 352 -7.85 13.90 -12.10
C VAL A 352 -8.48 13.35 -13.37
N ILE A 353 -9.76 12.94 -13.30
CA ILE A 353 -10.58 12.65 -14.47
C ILE A 353 -11.63 13.75 -14.60
N LYS A 354 -11.46 14.66 -15.56
CA LYS A 354 -12.49 15.64 -15.91
C LYS A 354 -13.50 14.99 -16.86
N LEU A 355 -14.65 14.59 -16.36
CA LEU A 355 -15.75 14.09 -17.17
C LEU A 355 -16.54 15.24 -17.80
N GLY A 356 -16.68 15.23 -19.11
CA GLY A 356 -17.72 15.97 -19.79
C GLY A 356 -19.05 15.23 -19.64
N LEU A 357 -20.11 15.94 -19.22
CA LEU A 357 -21.43 15.36 -19.01
C LEU A 357 -22.46 16.02 -19.93
N LYS A 358 -23.39 15.21 -20.43
CA LYS A 358 -24.53 15.67 -21.24
C LYS A 358 -25.82 15.03 -20.74
N PHE A 359 -26.85 15.84 -20.56
CA PHE A 359 -28.18 15.38 -20.15
C PHE A 359 -29.06 15.11 -21.36
N ASP A 360 -29.62 13.93 -21.46
CA ASP A 360 -30.47 13.48 -22.59
C ASP A 360 -31.98 13.72 -22.37
N GLY A 361 -32.34 14.31 -21.22
CA GLY A 361 -33.72 14.54 -20.79
C GLY A 361 -34.18 13.52 -19.74
N LYS A 362 -33.40 12.46 -19.49
CA LYS A 362 -33.69 11.42 -18.51
C LYS A 362 -32.51 11.12 -17.61
N THR A 363 -31.31 10.99 -18.18
CA THR A 363 -30.08 10.63 -17.48
C THR A 363 -28.91 11.49 -17.95
N TRP A 364 -27.89 11.59 -17.09
CA TRP A 364 -26.59 12.14 -17.48
C TRP A 364 -25.74 11.05 -18.09
N THR A 365 -25.04 11.38 -19.17
CA THR A 365 -24.10 10.49 -19.86
C THR A 365 -22.75 11.16 -20.03
N VAL A 366 -21.68 10.35 -20.13
CA VAL A 366 -20.32 10.87 -20.35
C VAL A 366 -20.11 11.22 -21.82
N ASP A 367 -19.76 12.48 -22.08
CA ASP A 367 -19.22 12.91 -23.38
C ASP A 367 -17.71 12.67 -23.40
N LYS A 368 -17.30 11.57 -24.01
CA LYS A 368 -15.88 11.19 -24.11
C LYS A 368 -15.03 12.21 -24.87
N SER A 369 -15.62 13.01 -25.75
CA SER A 369 -14.89 14.04 -26.52
C SER A 369 -14.49 15.25 -25.65
N GLN A 370 -15.20 15.47 -24.53
CA GLN A 370 -14.94 16.54 -23.55
C GLN A 370 -14.27 16.02 -22.27
N THR A 371 -13.95 14.73 -22.23
CA THR A 371 -13.32 14.07 -21.07
C THR A 371 -11.80 14.09 -21.22
N THR A 372 -11.10 14.44 -20.12
CA THR A 372 -9.64 14.43 -20.05
C THR A 372 -9.18 13.75 -18.77
N VAL A 373 -8.00 13.13 -18.82
CA VAL A 373 -7.39 12.43 -17.68
C VAL A 373 -5.94 12.92 -17.50
N GLU A 374 -5.56 13.15 -16.27
CA GLU A 374 -4.18 13.52 -15.90
C GLU A 374 -3.83 13.01 -14.51
N ALA A 375 -2.54 12.76 -14.26
CA ALA A 375 -1.98 12.55 -12.94
C ALA A 375 -1.06 13.74 -12.62
N ARG A 376 -1.44 14.57 -11.64
CA ARG A 376 -0.73 15.81 -11.28
C ARG A 376 0.34 15.52 -10.23
N PRO A 377 1.65 15.70 -10.53
CA PRO A 377 2.70 15.47 -9.55
C PRO A 377 2.73 16.58 -8.50
N ILE A 378 3.17 16.25 -7.29
CA ILE A 378 3.55 17.25 -6.28
C ILE A 378 4.89 17.92 -6.60
N GLN A 379 5.72 17.33 -7.45
CA GLN A 379 6.96 17.92 -7.92
C GLN A 379 6.70 18.77 -9.17
N ASN A 380 7.09 20.03 -9.12
CA ASN A 380 7.01 20.95 -10.24
C ASN A 380 8.09 20.65 -11.30
N ALA A 381 7.93 21.22 -12.50
CA ALA A 381 8.90 21.03 -13.60
C ALA A 381 10.31 21.56 -13.27
N ASP A 382 10.43 22.57 -12.41
CA ASP A 382 11.69 23.13 -11.92
C ASP A 382 12.32 22.33 -10.76
N LYS A 383 11.79 21.12 -10.46
CA LYS A 383 12.19 20.23 -9.38
C LYS A 383 11.84 20.74 -7.96
N SER A 384 11.23 21.89 -7.81
CA SER A 384 10.62 22.29 -6.54
C SER A 384 9.38 21.44 -6.25
N TYR A 385 8.85 21.55 -5.04
CA TYR A 385 7.64 20.83 -4.64
C TYR A 385 6.50 21.79 -4.34
N VAL A 386 5.28 21.36 -4.61
CA VAL A 386 4.06 22.05 -4.17
C VAL A 386 4.13 22.30 -2.66
N ALA A 387 3.71 23.48 -2.21
CA ALA A 387 3.71 23.81 -0.79
C ALA A 387 2.86 22.82 0.03
N ALA A 388 3.36 22.42 1.18
CA ALA A 388 2.60 21.64 2.13
C ALA A 388 1.43 22.45 2.71
N ASP A 389 0.29 21.82 2.94
CA ASP A 389 -0.85 22.40 3.62
C ASP A 389 -0.62 22.36 5.15
N PRO A 390 -0.41 23.49 5.82
CA PRO A 390 -0.10 23.52 7.25
C PRO A 390 -1.25 23.05 8.12
N SER A 391 -2.48 23.02 7.63
CA SER A 391 -3.63 22.50 8.39
C SER A 391 -3.53 21.00 8.59
N VAL A 392 -2.91 20.26 7.66
CA VAL A 392 -2.69 18.82 7.74
C VAL A 392 -1.70 18.51 8.86
N SER A 393 -0.54 19.16 8.90
CA SER A 393 0.46 18.93 9.95
C SER A 393 -0.07 19.34 11.34
N ALA A 394 -0.82 20.44 11.43
CA ALA A 394 -1.45 20.86 12.68
C ALA A 394 -2.47 19.81 13.21
N ALA A 395 -3.24 19.18 12.32
CA ALA A 395 -4.28 18.20 12.70
C ALA A 395 -3.73 16.93 13.36
N ILE A 396 -2.47 16.56 13.08
CA ILE A 396 -1.84 15.31 13.57
C ILE A 396 -0.54 15.55 14.34
N ALA A 397 -0.28 16.78 14.80
CA ALA A 397 0.98 17.14 15.46
C ALA A 397 1.30 16.23 16.67
N ALA A 398 0.29 15.86 17.46
CA ALA A 398 0.46 14.98 18.62
C ALA A 398 0.84 13.56 18.21
N GLU A 399 0.19 12.99 17.20
CA GLU A 399 0.46 11.66 16.67
C GLU A 399 1.84 11.60 16.01
N HIS A 400 2.21 12.64 15.27
CA HIS A 400 3.52 12.80 14.68
C HIS A 400 4.62 12.78 15.73
N GLN A 401 4.51 13.63 16.78
CA GLN A 401 5.51 13.69 17.84
C GLN A 401 5.61 12.37 18.62
N ALA A 402 4.46 11.77 18.96
CA ALA A 402 4.42 10.50 19.66
C ALA A 402 5.07 9.37 18.85
N THR A 403 4.93 9.39 17.53
CA THR A 403 5.59 8.43 16.62
C THR A 403 7.10 8.65 16.60
N ILE A 404 7.57 9.91 16.54
CA ILE A 404 8.99 10.24 16.60
C ILE A 404 9.60 9.74 17.93
N ASP A 405 8.92 9.98 19.05
CA ASP A 405 9.40 9.54 20.36
C ASP A 405 9.47 8.02 20.43
N TYR A 406 8.47 7.31 19.90
CA TYR A 406 8.45 5.87 19.83
C TYR A 406 9.61 5.30 19.01
N VAL A 407 9.83 5.80 17.80
CA VAL A 407 10.84 5.22 16.91
C VAL A 407 12.26 5.52 17.36
N LYS A 408 12.47 6.50 18.24
CA LYS A 408 13.76 6.81 18.88
C LYS A 408 14.09 5.92 20.09
N THR A 409 13.20 5.02 20.51
CA THR A 409 13.46 4.14 21.65
C THR A 409 14.70 3.27 21.39
N PRO A 410 15.75 3.33 22.23
CA PRO A 410 16.99 2.56 22.04
C PRO A 410 16.76 1.05 22.14
N ILE A 411 17.45 0.27 21.29
CA ILE A 411 17.37 -1.20 21.26
C ILE A 411 18.73 -1.90 21.28
N GLY A 412 19.84 -1.20 21.03
CA GLY A 412 21.19 -1.76 21.01
C GLY A 412 22.19 -0.86 20.31
N SER A 413 23.24 -1.44 19.73
CA SER A 413 24.26 -0.72 18.94
C SER A 413 24.81 -1.59 17.79
N THR A 414 25.47 -0.96 16.81
CA THR A 414 26.22 -1.67 15.76
C THR A 414 27.57 -1.00 15.49
N ASP A 415 28.59 -1.79 15.13
CA ASP A 415 29.93 -1.30 14.77
C ASP A 415 30.11 -1.05 13.27
N TYR A 416 29.11 -1.41 12.44
CA TYR A 416 29.18 -1.27 10.98
C TYR A 416 27.89 -0.70 10.39
N ARG A 417 28.00 -0.14 9.17
CA ARG A 417 26.85 0.35 8.42
C ARG A 417 26.07 -0.81 7.79
N MET A 418 24.81 -0.95 8.15
CA MET A 418 23.89 -1.93 7.56
C MET A 418 23.05 -1.24 6.47
N ASN A 419 23.31 -1.57 5.20
CA ASN A 419 22.65 -0.93 4.08
C ASN A 419 22.28 -1.93 2.97
N SER A 420 21.44 -1.49 2.02
CA SER A 420 21.01 -2.27 0.84
C SER A 420 21.47 -1.70 -0.49
N TYR A 421 22.43 -0.74 -0.50
CA TYR A 421 22.88 -0.07 -1.73
C TYR A 421 23.36 -1.02 -2.82
N PHE A 422 24.04 -2.08 -2.45
CA PHE A 422 24.61 -3.07 -3.36
C PHE A 422 23.98 -4.46 -3.18
N ALA A 423 22.74 -4.53 -2.72
CA ALA A 423 22.02 -5.78 -2.52
C ALA A 423 21.87 -6.60 -3.81
N ASP A 424 21.87 -5.94 -4.97
CA ASP A 424 21.80 -6.63 -6.28
C ASP A 424 23.16 -7.23 -6.73
N VAL A 425 24.25 -6.98 -6.01
CA VAL A 425 25.58 -7.50 -6.40
C VAL A 425 26.36 -8.12 -5.24
N GLY A 426 25.75 -8.22 -4.07
CA GLY A 426 26.37 -8.81 -2.90
C GLY A 426 25.38 -9.16 -1.79
N ASP A 427 25.87 -9.86 -0.78
CA ASP A 427 25.09 -10.26 0.41
C ASP A 427 25.22 -9.18 1.49
N PRO A 428 24.25 -8.25 1.62
CA PRO A 428 24.37 -7.09 2.48
C PRO A 428 24.09 -7.44 3.93
N GLY A 429 24.85 -6.83 4.86
CA GLY A 429 24.65 -6.99 6.29
C GLY A 429 23.25 -6.64 6.78
N ALA A 430 22.55 -5.73 6.09
CA ALA A 430 21.15 -5.42 6.37
C ALA A 430 20.20 -6.61 6.19
N ILE A 431 20.50 -7.52 5.26
CA ILE A 431 19.70 -8.74 5.04
C ILE A 431 20.16 -9.87 5.97
N GLN A 432 21.46 -9.96 6.21
CA GLN A 432 22.04 -10.97 7.11
C GLN A 432 21.46 -10.88 8.51
N ILE A 433 21.40 -9.68 9.11
CA ILE A 433 20.87 -9.51 10.46
C ILE A 433 19.38 -9.89 10.57
N VAL A 434 18.59 -9.62 9.54
CA VAL A 434 17.18 -10.05 9.47
C VAL A 434 17.09 -11.58 9.42
N ASN A 435 17.91 -12.22 8.57
CA ASN A 435 17.93 -13.68 8.44
C ASN A 435 18.40 -14.35 9.73
N GLU A 436 19.39 -13.79 10.43
CA GLU A 436 19.86 -14.31 11.71
C GLU A 436 18.79 -14.23 12.79
N ALA A 437 18.08 -13.10 12.88
CA ALA A 437 16.99 -12.90 13.83
C ALA A 437 15.84 -13.91 13.59
N GLN A 438 15.44 -14.09 12.35
CA GLN A 438 14.41 -15.07 11.96
C GLN A 438 14.85 -16.50 12.28
N ALA A 439 16.11 -16.86 11.96
CA ALA A 439 16.66 -18.19 12.21
C ALA A 439 16.76 -18.49 13.72
N ASP A 440 17.25 -17.55 14.55
CA ASP A 440 17.31 -17.70 16.01
C ASP A 440 15.93 -17.93 16.62
N TYR A 441 14.95 -17.14 16.17
CA TYR A 441 13.57 -17.23 16.63
C TYR A 441 12.94 -18.60 16.26
N VAL A 442 13.00 -18.98 14.98
CA VAL A 442 12.42 -20.26 14.49
C VAL A 442 13.12 -21.45 15.11
N LYS A 443 14.46 -21.44 15.21
CA LYS A 443 15.23 -22.51 15.87
C LYS A 443 14.80 -22.68 17.31
N THR A 444 14.69 -21.60 18.07
CA THR A 444 14.25 -21.63 19.47
C THR A 444 12.85 -22.20 19.61
N TYR A 445 11.91 -21.76 18.75
CA TYR A 445 10.54 -22.24 18.76
C TYR A 445 10.43 -23.74 18.41
N VAL A 446 11.11 -24.15 17.34
CA VAL A 446 11.09 -25.56 16.89
C VAL A 446 11.65 -26.50 17.95
N GLN A 447 12.76 -26.11 18.60
CA GLN A 447 13.35 -26.91 19.68
C GLN A 447 12.40 -27.08 20.87
N ALA A 448 11.66 -26.05 21.21
CA ALA A 448 10.75 -26.06 22.37
C ALA A 448 9.39 -26.70 22.08
N ASN A 449 8.84 -26.52 20.87
CA ASN A 449 7.41 -26.81 20.60
C ASN A 449 7.18 -27.83 19.50
N LEU A 450 8.20 -28.14 18.64
CA LEU A 450 8.06 -29.03 17.49
C LEU A 450 9.17 -30.09 17.48
N PRO A 451 9.23 -30.97 18.49
CA PRO A 451 10.33 -31.93 18.66
C PRO A 451 10.54 -32.87 17.46
N GLN A 452 9.49 -33.15 16.69
CA GLN A 452 9.56 -33.94 15.46
C GLN A 452 10.41 -33.29 14.35
N TYR A 453 10.69 -31.99 14.44
CA TYR A 453 11.50 -31.21 13.50
C TYR A 453 12.82 -30.69 14.12
N ALA A 454 13.07 -30.92 15.40
CA ALA A 454 14.20 -30.33 16.13
C ALA A 454 15.58 -30.73 15.58
N SER A 455 15.67 -31.85 14.87
CA SER A 455 16.91 -32.33 14.24
C SER A 455 17.14 -31.72 12.84
N LEU A 456 16.15 -31.05 12.24
CA LEU A 456 16.30 -30.46 10.92
C LEU A 456 17.10 -29.15 11.00
N PRO A 457 17.98 -28.89 10.02
CA PRO A 457 18.69 -27.62 9.95
C PRO A 457 17.71 -26.47 9.63
N VAL A 458 17.94 -25.34 10.31
CA VAL A 458 17.16 -24.12 10.08
C VAL A 458 17.99 -23.18 9.21
N LEU A 459 17.46 -22.86 8.04
CA LEU A 459 17.91 -21.79 7.14
C LEU A 459 17.00 -20.58 7.30
N SER A 460 17.41 -19.43 6.79
CA SER A 460 16.57 -18.24 6.75
C SER A 460 16.72 -17.50 5.44
N VAL A 461 15.64 -16.85 5.02
CA VAL A 461 15.57 -16.10 3.76
C VAL A 461 14.82 -14.80 3.94
N SER A 462 15.34 -13.73 3.37
CA SER A 462 14.67 -12.45 3.21
C SER A 462 15.17 -11.71 1.97
N ALA A 463 14.50 -10.62 1.60
CA ALA A 463 14.79 -9.82 0.43
C ALA A 463 15.01 -8.35 0.79
N PRO A 464 15.73 -7.56 -0.02
CA PRO A 464 15.85 -6.12 0.16
C PRO A 464 14.54 -5.43 -0.22
N PHE A 465 13.77 -4.97 0.77
CA PHE A 465 12.52 -4.25 0.52
C PHE A 465 12.73 -2.86 -0.09
N LYS A 466 13.87 -2.24 0.20
CA LYS A 466 14.32 -0.98 -0.36
C LYS A 466 15.57 -1.25 -1.21
N SER A 467 15.43 -1.15 -2.53
CA SER A 467 16.50 -1.47 -3.50
C SER A 467 16.54 -0.48 -4.68
N GLY A 468 16.15 0.78 -4.44
CA GLY A 468 16.23 1.85 -5.43
C GLY A 468 15.04 1.99 -6.37
N PHE A 469 13.96 1.24 -6.20
CA PHE A 469 12.75 1.39 -7.02
C PHE A 469 12.18 2.82 -6.93
N GLY A 470 12.14 3.39 -5.72
CA GLY A 470 11.73 4.77 -5.45
C GLY A 470 12.83 5.82 -5.67
N GLY A 471 14.01 5.43 -6.15
CA GLY A 471 15.16 6.32 -6.41
C GLY A 471 16.26 6.24 -5.35
N GLY A 472 17.21 7.18 -5.40
CA GLY A 472 18.42 7.16 -4.58
C GLY A 472 18.23 7.26 -3.06
N THR A 473 17.03 7.58 -2.60
CA THR A 473 16.65 7.58 -1.18
C THR A 473 15.93 6.30 -0.75
N ASP A 474 15.56 5.43 -1.70
CA ASP A 474 14.84 4.19 -1.45
C ASP A 474 15.80 3.02 -1.18
N TYR A 475 16.63 3.18 -0.15
CA TYR A 475 17.55 2.17 0.36
C TYR A 475 17.48 2.12 1.88
N THR A 476 17.65 0.93 2.45
CA THR A 476 17.96 0.78 3.87
C THR A 476 19.35 1.36 4.14
N ASP A 477 19.48 2.19 5.18
CA ASP A 477 20.74 2.82 5.54
C ASP A 477 20.84 3.11 7.04
N VAL A 478 21.34 2.14 7.77
CA VAL A 478 21.56 2.21 9.23
C VAL A 478 23.04 2.46 9.52
N ALA A 479 23.35 3.65 10.03
CA ALA A 479 24.72 4.04 10.36
C ALA A 479 25.28 3.28 11.59
N PRO A 480 26.61 3.14 11.72
CA PRO A 480 27.24 2.64 12.95
C PRO A 480 26.88 3.51 14.15
N GLY A 481 26.76 2.88 15.33
CA GLY A 481 26.44 3.56 16.59
C GLY A 481 25.24 2.96 17.31
N ALA A 482 24.52 3.79 18.07
CA ALA A 482 23.31 3.37 18.77
C ALA A 482 22.20 3.00 17.79
N LEU A 483 21.51 1.90 18.09
CA LEU A 483 20.33 1.43 17.35
C LEU A 483 19.06 1.75 18.13
N ALA A 484 18.05 2.23 17.43
CA ALA A 484 16.72 2.47 17.95
C ALA A 484 15.66 1.75 17.08
N ILE A 485 14.39 1.82 17.46
CA ILE A 485 13.28 1.13 16.75
C ILE A 485 13.21 1.56 15.29
N ASN A 486 13.45 2.85 14.97
CA ASN A 486 13.47 3.31 13.58
C ASN A 486 14.48 2.56 12.71
N ASN A 487 15.62 2.16 13.27
CA ASN A 487 16.63 1.39 12.55
C ASN A 487 16.14 -0.03 12.25
N ALA A 488 15.47 -0.70 13.21
CA ALA A 488 14.85 -2.00 12.95
C ALA A 488 13.72 -1.91 11.93
N ALA A 489 12.96 -0.83 11.94
CA ALA A 489 11.91 -0.58 10.95
C ALA A 489 12.47 -0.25 9.57
N ASP A 490 13.64 0.36 9.47
CA ASP A 490 14.36 0.55 8.20
C ASP A 490 14.94 -0.76 7.66
N LEU A 491 15.41 -1.66 8.53
CA LEU A 491 15.87 -3.00 8.18
C LEU A 491 14.73 -3.92 7.74
N TYR A 492 13.54 -3.81 8.37
CA TYR A 492 12.36 -4.60 8.04
C TYR A 492 11.09 -3.74 7.94
N LEU A 493 10.75 -3.35 6.73
CA LEU A 493 9.72 -2.33 6.45
C LEU A 493 8.28 -2.79 6.77
N TYR A 494 7.92 -4.02 6.42
CA TYR A 494 6.54 -4.50 6.49
C TYR A 494 6.18 -5.17 7.84
N PRO A 495 4.90 -5.12 8.27
CA PRO A 495 4.45 -5.80 9.49
C PRO A 495 4.19 -7.30 9.27
N ASN A 496 4.98 -7.92 8.39
CA ASN A 496 4.93 -9.36 8.15
C ASN A 496 5.28 -10.12 9.42
N THR A 497 4.67 -11.30 9.61
CA THR A 497 5.01 -12.22 10.72
C THR A 497 5.96 -13.31 10.28
N VAL A 498 6.72 -13.85 11.25
CA VAL A 498 7.64 -14.95 11.00
C VAL A 498 6.88 -16.25 10.74
N TYR A 499 7.18 -16.90 9.63
CA TYR A 499 6.70 -18.23 9.31
C TYR A 499 7.89 -19.19 9.13
N ALA A 500 7.67 -20.46 9.39
CA ALA A 500 8.61 -21.51 9.09
C ALA A 500 7.98 -22.53 8.14
N VAL A 501 8.68 -22.84 7.05
CA VAL A 501 8.27 -23.84 6.07
C VAL A 501 9.24 -25.00 6.05
N LYS A 502 8.73 -26.22 5.83
CA LYS A 502 9.57 -27.40 5.63
C LYS A 502 9.74 -27.67 4.16
N VAL A 503 10.98 -27.71 3.68
CA VAL A 503 11.33 -27.81 2.26
C VAL A 503 12.45 -28.82 2.04
N SER A 504 12.56 -29.33 0.82
CA SER A 504 13.68 -30.17 0.39
C SER A 504 14.86 -29.33 -0.13
N GLY A 505 16.04 -29.92 -0.29
CA GLY A 505 17.17 -29.27 -0.96
C GLY A 505 16.86 -28.88 -2.41
N ALA A 506 16.03 -29.68 -3.11
CA ALA A 506 15.52 -29.32 -4.43
C ALA A 506 14.64 -28.07 -4.39
N ASP A 507 13.78 -27.93 -3.37
CA ASP A 507 12.96 -26.74 -3.19
C ASP A 507 13.83 -25.50 -2.91
N VAL A 508 14.88 -25.61 -2.10
CA VAL A 508 15.86 -24.53 -1.86
C VAL A 508 16.46 -24.08 -3.18
N LYS A 509 16.90 -24.99 -4.03
CA LYS A 509 17.44 -24.66 -5.36
C LYS A 509 16.41 -23.95 -6.23
N ASN A 510 15.16 -24.45 -6.29
CA ASN A 510 14.09 -23.86 -7.08
C ASN A 510 13.71 -22.45 -6.56
N TRP A 511 13.78 -22.23 -5.26
CA TRP A 511 13.58 -20.92 -4.64
C TRP A 511 14.65 -19.93 -5.12
N LEU A 512 15.92 -20.33 -5.05
CA LEU A 512 17.05 -19.50 -5.52
C LEU A 512 16.99 -19.24 -7.04
N GLU A 513 16.62 -20.24 -7.86
CA GLU A 513 16.43 -20.03 -9.31
C GLU A 513 15.31 -19.03 -9.60
N THR A 514 14.26 -19.02 -8.78
CA THR A 514 13.18 -18.03 -8.90
C THR A 514 13.65 -16.65 -8.48
N ALA A 515 14.38 -16.52 -7.38
CA ALA A 515 14.97 -15.26 -6.94
C ALA A 515 15.94 -14.69 -7.98
N ALA A 516 16.72 -15.56 -8.66
CA ALA A 516 17.67 -15.17 -9.69
C ALA A 516 17.02 -14.58 -10.98
N LYS A 517 15.68 -14.58 -11.11
CA LYS A 517 14.96 -13.79 -12.12
C LYS A 517 15.26 -12.29 -11.99
N ARG A 518 15.78 -11.84 -10.84
CA ARG A 518 16.25 -10.48 -10.61
C ARG A 518 17.24 -10.00 -11.67
N PHE A 519 17.96 -10.89 -12.31
CA PHE A 519 19.01 -10.55 -13.25
C PHE A 519 18.60 -10.78 -14.71
N ASN A 520 19.17 -9.99 -15.61
CA ASN A 520 19.15 -10.27 -17.04
C ASN A 520 20.20 -11.34 -17.38
N THR A 521 20.07 -11.96 -18.55
CA THR A 521 21.13 -12.84 -19.08
C THR A 521 22.21 -11.97 -19.71
N ILE A 522 23.46 -12.19 -19.29
CA ILE A 522 24.64 -11.47 -19.76
C ILE A 522 25.38 -12.32 -20.79
N ASP A 523 25.69 -11.71 -21.92
CA ASP A 523 26.55 -12.29 -22.95
C ASP A 523 28.00 -11.77 -22.77
N PRO A 524 28.92 -12.57 -22.21
CA PRO A 524 30.29 -12.10 -21.93
C PRO A 524 31.11 -11.80 -23.15
N THR A 525 30.65 -12.17 -24.35
CA THR A 525 31.37 -11.96 -25.63
C THR A 525 30.99 -10.65 -26.30
N LYS A 526 29.97 -9.95 -25.82
CA LYS A 526 29.52 -8.67 -26.39
C LYS A 526 30.10 -7.49 -25.62
N ALA A 527 30.93 -6.70 -26.28
CA ALA A 527 31.52 -5.45 -25.77
C ALA A 527 30.50 -4.29 -25.79
N THR A 528 29.30 -4.51 -25.33
CA THR A 528 28.25 -3.50 -25.21
C THR A 528 27.79 -3.39 -23.78
N VAL A 529 27.18 -2.25 -23.44
CA VAL A 529 26.51 -2.09 -22.14
C VAL A 529 25.34 -3.07 -22.04
N GLN A 530 25.31 -3.84 -20.95
CA GLN A 530 24.26 -4.80 -20.65
C GLN A 530 23.73 -4.54 -19.24
N PRO A 531 22.43 -4.22 -19.09
CA PRO A 531 21.84 -4.00 -17.78
C PRO A 531 21.80 -5.32 -16.98
N LEU A 532 22.38 -5.31 -15.79
CA LEU A 532 22.41 -6.48 -14.91
C LEU A 532 21.02 -6.81 -14.36
N VAL A 533 20.31 -5.79 -13.90
CA VAL A 533 19.06 -5.93 -13.16
C VAL A 533 17.87 -5.96 -14.13
N SER A 534 16.99 -6.95 -13.96
CA SER A 534 15.76 -7.09 -14.72
C SER A 534 14.61 -6.28 -14.07
N THR A 535 13.42 -6.38 -14.65
CA THR A 535 12.19 -5.80 -14.07
C THR A 535 11.62 -6.61 -12.89
N PHE A 536 12.22 -7.76 -12.55
CA PHE A 536 11.78 -8.55 -11.40
C PHE A 536 12.02 -7.77 -10.11
N PRO A 537 11.00 -7.61 -9.23
CA PRO A 537 11.09 -6.71 -8.08
C PRO A 537 12.18 -7.12 -7.09
N GLY A 538 12.88 -6.13 -6.50
CA GLY A 538 13.91 -6.37 -5.49
C GLY A 538 13.38 -7.09 -4.25
N TYR A 539 12.14 -6.82 -3.83
CA TYR A 539 11.48 -7.52 -2.71
C TYR A 539 11.14 -9.00 -3.00
N ASN A 540 11.40 -9.47 -4.22
CA ASN A 540 11.35 -10.88 -4.60
C ASN A 540 12.75 -11.47 -4.83
N PHE A 541 13.83 -10.69 -4.65
CA PHE A 541 15.18 -11.20 -4.67
C PHE A 541 15.53 -11.79 -3.31
N ASP A 542 14.94 -12.94 -3.00
CA ASP A 542 15.16 -13.67 -1.77
C ASP A 542 16.60 -14.18 -1.66
N MET A 543 17.29 -13.80 -0.59
CA MET A 543 18.65 -14.20 -0.27
C MET A 543 18.66 -15.11 0.97
N PHE A 544 19.21 -16.31 0.82
CA PHE A 544 19.50 -17.17 1.95
C PHE A 544 20.82 -16.73 2.58
N THR A 545 20.81 -16.53 3.89
CA THR A 545 22.02 -16.28 4.66
C THR A 545 22.21 -17.38 5.71
N SER A 546 23.35 -18.06 5.66
CA SER A 546 23.74 -19.07 6.64
C SER A 546 25.24 -19.32 6.51
N ALA A 547 25.92 -19.52 7.61
CA ALA A 547 27.32 -19.92 7.61
C ALA A 547 27.56 -21.29 6.92
N ASP A 548 26.54 -22.13 6.89
CA ASP A 548 26.58 -23.47 6.33
C ASP A 548 26.17 -23.55 4.85
N LEU A 549 25.57 -22.48 4.29
CA LEU A 549 25.05 -22.47 2.91
C LEU A 549 25.89 -21.56 2.01
N ALA A 550 26.28 -22.06 0.85
CA ALA A 550 26.91 -21.24 -0.17
C ALA A 550 26.40 -21.59 -1.57
N TYR A 551 26.27 -20.58 -2.45
CA TYR A 551 25.87 -20.76 -3.84
C TYR A 551 26.43 -19.66 -4.73
N GLU A 552 26.42 -19.92 -6.03
CA GLU A 552 26.79 -18.94 -7.06
C GLU A 552 25.62 -18.70 -8.00
N ILE A 553 25.52 -17.46 -8.52
CA ILE A 553 24.55 -17.07 -9.53
C ILE A 553 25.30 -16.83 -10.83
N ASP A 554 25.09 -17.70 -11.82
CA ASP A 554 25.66 -17.59 -13.15
C ASP A 554 24.69 -16.83 -14.07
N VAL A 555 24.92 -15.52 -14.19
CA VAL A 555 24.09 -14.63 -15.02
C VAL A 555 24.27 -14.83 -16.51
N THR A 556 25.22 -15.67 -16.96
CA THR A 556 25.33 -16.03 -18.37
C THR A 556 24.33 -17.09 -18.79
N GLN A 557 23.69 -17.75 -17.83
CA GLN A 557 22.72 -18.80 -18.07
C GLN A 557 21.28 -18.28 -18.15
N PRO A 558 20.42 -19.02 -18.86
CA PRO A 558 19.00 -18.70 -18.88
C PRO A 558 18.36 -18.84 -17.47
N VAL A 559 17.27 -18.14 -17.27
CA VAL A 559 16.43 -18.27 -16.06
C VAL A 559 16.08 -19.73 -15.81
N GLY A 560 16.21 -20.20 -14.58
CA GLY A 560 15.98 -21.61 -14.17
C GLY A 560 17.22 -22.50 -14.25
N SER A 561 18.36 -21.94 -14.66
CA SER A 561 19.64 -22.68 -14.77
C SER A 561 20.83 -21.85 -14.28
N ARG A 562 20.58 -20.91 -13.34
CA ARG A 562 21.59 -19.93 -12.88
C ARG A 562 22.30 -20.35 -11.62
N ILE A 563 21.69 -21.18 -10.79
CA ILE A 563 22.25 -21.56 -9.49
C ILE A 563 23.31 -22.62 -9.67
N ARG A 564 24.56 -22.26 -9.32
CA ARG A 564 25.76 -23.10 -9.39
C ARG A 564 26.34 -23.32 -8.01
N ASN A 565 27.10 -24.38 -7.85
CA ASN A 565 27.89 -24.68 -6.65
C ASN A 565 27.08 -24.53 -5.35
N LEU A 566 25.79 -24.91 -5.38
CA LEU A 566 24.95 -24.88 -4.19
C LEU A 566 25.40 -25.96 -3.22
N THR A 567 25.97 -25.55 -2.09
CA THR A 567 26.51 -26.41 -1.05
C THR A 567 25.90 -26.15 0.30
N TYR A 568 25.79 -27.20 1.10
CA TYR A 568 25.45 -27.12 2.51
C TYR A 568 26.54 -27.83 3.33
N LYS A 569 27.13 -27.11 4.30
CA LYS A 569 28.32 -27.59 5.09
C LYS A 569 29.46 -28.04 4.21
N GLY A 570 29.72 -27.33 3.13
CA GLY A 570 30.82 -27.58 2.19
C GLY A 570 30.61 -28.73 1.22
N ALA A 571 29.49 -29.47 1.30
CA ALA A 571 29.13 -30.53 0.36
C ALA A 571 27.98 -30.08 -0.57
N PRO A 572 27.89 -30.57 -1.80
CA PRO A 572 26.73 -30.31 -2.65
C PRO A 572 25.42 -30.62 -1.90
N ILE A 573 24.44 -29.72 -2.01
CA ILE A 573 23.16 -29.91 -1.30
C ILE A 573 22.46 -31.16 -1.83
N ASP A 574 22.08 -32.09 -0.91
CA ASP A 574 21.27 -33.22 -1.27
C ASP A 574 19.85 -32.77 -1.63
N PRO A 575 19.36 -33.02 -2.86
CA PRO A 575 18.02 -32.63 -3.26
C PRO A 575 16.89 -33.13 -2.35
N ASN A 576 17.10 -34.26 -1.67
CA ASN A 576 16.13 -34.89 -0.80
C ASN A 576 16.28 -34.53 0.69
N ALA A 577 17.39 -33.92 1.07
CA ALA A 577 17.60 -33.45 2.44
C ALA A 577 16.51 -32.46 2.84
N GLN A 578 16.04 -32.53 4.08
CA GLN A 578 14.97 -31.68 4.58
C GLN A 578 15.53 -30.52 5.40
N PHE A 579 14.98 -29.35 5.17
CA PHE A 579 15.32 -28.11 5.84
C PHE A 579 14.07 -27.42 6.39
N ILE A 580 14.24 -26.65 7.46
CA ILE A 580 13.28 -25.64 7.87
C ILE A 580 13.79 -24.31 7.34
N VAL A 581 12.94 -23.54 6.69
CA VAL A 581 13.29 -22.18 6.25
C VAL A 581 12.42 -21.18 7.00
N ALA A 582 13.07 -20.30 7.77
CA ALA A 582 12.46 -19.13 8.36
C ALA A 582 12.25 -18.06 7.26
N THR A 583 11.06 -17.55 7.17
CA THR A 583 10.64 -16.54 6.19
C THR A 583 9.48 -15.73 6.75
N ASN A 584 8.76 -14.99 5.91
CA ASN A 584 7.58 -14.25 6.32
C ASN A 584 6.27 -14.89 5.81
N ASN A 585 5.14 -14.48 6.42
CA ASN A 585 3.81 -14.95 6.06
C ASN A 585 3.48 -14.73 4.58
N TYR A 586 3.86 -13.58 4.01
CA TYR A 586 3.63 -13.27 2.59
C TYR A 586 4.29 -14.32 1.69
N ARG A 587 5.60 -14.60 1.90
CA ARG A 587 6.34 -15.57 1.11
C ARG A 587 5.83 -17.00 1.31
N ALA A 588 5.64 -17.42 2.55
CA ALA A 588 5.17 -18.76 2.88
C ALA A 588 3.79 -19.09 2.31
N SER A 589 2.94 -18.09 2.12
CA SER A 589 1.55 -18.24 1.62
C SER A 589 1.39 -18.02 0.11
N GLY A 590 2.47 -17.91 -0.66
CA GLY A 590 2.43 -17.82 -2.13
C GLY A 590 2.85 -16.48 -2.71
N GLY A 591 3.15 -15.49 -1.90
CA GLY A 591 3.59 -14.16 -2.37
C GLY A 591 4.82 -14.23 -3.26
N GLY A 592 4.77 -13.53 -4.42
CA GLY A 592 5.82 -13.55 -5.43
C GLY A 592 5.86 -14.81 -6.29
N ASN A 593 4.88 -15.71 -6.18
CA ASN A 593 4.72 -16.92 -7.01
C ASN A 593 5.95 -17.84 -7.00
N PHE A 594 6.54 -18.07 -5.83
CA PHE A 594 7.63 -19.01 -5.68
C PHE A 594 7.12 -20.44 -5.71
N PRO A 595 7.73 -21.34 -6.52
CA PRO A 595 7.24 -22.72 -6.70
C PRO A 595 7.14 -23.48 -5.39
N GLY A 596 5.97 -24.08 -5.13
CA GLY A 596 5.71 -24.90 -3.95
C GLY A 596 5.57 -24.13 -2.63
N LEU A 597 5.47 -22.79 -2.67
CA LEU A 597 5.15 -21.94 -1.53
C LEU A 597 3.71 -21.43 -1.69
N ASP A 598 2.75 -22.20 -1.22
CA ASP A 598 1.31 -21.93 -1.30
C ASP A 598 0.62 -22.05 0.07
N GLY A 599 1.42 -22.07 1.12
CA GLY A 599 0.98 -22.29 2.50
C GLY A 599 1.02 -23.74 2.95
N SER A 600 1.02 -24.73 2.03
CA SER A 600 0.96 -26.17 2.38
C SER A 600 2.20 -26.69 3.09
N LYS A 601 3.36 -26.05 2.92
CA LYS A 601 4.63 -26.42 3.56
C LYS A 601 4.85 -25.74 4.90
N THR A 602 3.93 -24.89 5.37
CA THR A 602 4.05 -24.19 6.63
C THR A 602 3.93 -25.16 7.81
N ILE A 603 4.95 -25.17 8.66
CA ILE A 603 4.99 -25.96 9.90
C ILE A 603 4.78 -25.11 11.14
N PHE A 604 4.97 -23.80 11.01
CA PHE A 604 4.78 -22.82 12.07
C PHE A 604 4.42 -21.44 11.48
N ALA A 605 3.30 -20.90 11.95
CA ALA A 605 2.82 -19.54 11.65
C ALA A 605 2.84 -18.74 12.95
N SER A 606 3.85 -17.88 13.11
CA SER A 606 3.99 -17.06 14.31
C SER A 606 2.99 -15.89 14.31
N PRO A 607 2.46 -15.49 15.47
CA PRO A 607 1.79 -14.21 15.62
C PRO A 607 2.76 -13.02 15.64
N ASP A 608 4.06 -13.27 15.90
CA ASP A 608 5.06 -12.21 16.09
C ASP A 608 5.52 -11.63 14.75
N ALA A 609 5.55 -10.28 14.67
CA ALA A 609 6.06 -9.59 13.49
C ALA A 609 7.58 -9.78 13.36
N ASN A 610 8.07 -9.90 12.12
CA ASN A 610 9.51 -10.01 11.85
C ASN A 610 10.30 -8.83 12.43
N ARG A 611 9.73 -7.62 12.42
CA ARG A 611 10.34 -6.43 13.03
C ARG A 611 10.48 -6.58 14.54
N ASP A 612 9.48 -7.09 15.22
CA ASP A 612 9.52 -7.31 16.68
C ASP A 612 10.54 -8.39 17.04
N VAL A 613 10.60 -9.45 16.23
CA VAL A 613 11.63 -10.49 16.36
C VAL A 613 13.03 -9.91 16.16
N LEU A 614 13.22 -9.03 15.16
CA LEU A 614 14.49 -8.32 14.94
C LEU A 614 14.84 -7.39 16.12
N ILE A 615 13.89 -6.62 16.64
CA ILE A 615 14.08 -5.76 17.82
C ILE A 615 14.47 -6.61 19.04
N ALA A 616 13.79 -7.71 19.29
CA ALA A 616 14.10 -8.62 20.39
C ALA A 616 15.49 -9.24 20.23
N PHE A 617 15.88 -9.63 19.02
CA PHE A 617 17.20 -10.16 18.70
C PHE A 617 18.29 -9.12 18.98
N ILE A 618 18.14 -7.88 18.48
CA ILE A 618 19.10 -6.80 18.73
C ILE A 618 19.22 -6.50 20.23
N LYS A 619 18.10 -6.41 20.96
CA LYS A 619 18.10 -6.23 22.42
C LYS A 619 18.81 -7.37 23.17
N LYS A 620 18.60 -8.62 22.75
CA LYS A 620 19.25 -9.81 23.33
C LYS A 620 20.77 -9.80 23.10
N ARG A 621 21.21 -9.37 21.90
CA ARG A 621 22.63 -9.24 21.55
C ARG A 621 23.30 -8.05 22.23
N GLY A 622 22.58 -6.94 22.38
CA GLY A 622 23.09 -5.65 22.86
C GLY A 622 23.97 -4.91 21.86
N ALA A 623 24.92 -5.62 21.26
CA ALA A 623 25.82 -5.10 20.22
C ALA A 623 25.78 -6.05 19.00
N ILE A 624 25.53 -5.47 17.83
CA ILE A 624 25.60 -6.13 16.53
C ILE A 624 26.96 -5.79 15.92
N THR A 625 27.76 -6.79 15.57
CA THR A 625 29.11 -6.58 15.04
C THR A 625 29.24 -7.17 13.65
N ARG A 626 30.01 -6.48 12.78
CA ARG A 626 30.24 -7.00 11.44
C ARG A 626 30.85 -8.40 11.45
N ALA A 627 31.76 -8.66 12.36
CA ALA A 627 32.47 -9.94 12.45
C ALA A 627 31.54 -11.11 12.79
N ALA A 628 30.53 -10.87 13.66
CA ALA A 628 29.60 -11.91 14.10
C ALA A 628 28.32 -11.96 13.24
N ASP A 629 27.80 -10.81 12.81
CA ASP A 629 26.43 -10.66 12.31
C ASP A 629 26.34 -10.03 10.89
N GLY A 630 27.48 -9.81 10.20
CA GLY A 630 27.46 -9.09 8.91
C GLY A 630 28.58 -9.46 7.94
N ALA A 631 29.38 -10.48 8.24
CA ALA A 631 30.52 -10.86 7.41
C ALA A 631 30.27 -12.11 6.56
N GLN A 632 29.08 -12.71 6.68
CA GLN A 632 28.72 -13.89 5.90
C GLN A 632 28.56 -13.54 4.43
N ARG A 633 28.93 -14.48 3.55
CA ARG A 633 28.76 -14.36 2.12
C ARG A 633 28.23 -15.67 1.60
N SER A 634 26.93 -15.84 1.70
CA SER A 634 26.25 -17.06 1.24
C SER A 634 26.16 -17.14 -0.27
N TRP A 635 26.30 -15.99 -0.98
CA TRP A 635 26.23 -15.99 -2.43
C TRP A 635 27.21 -14.98 -3.08
N ARG A 636 27.53 -15.27 -4.35
CA ARG A 636 28.26 -14.41 -5.26
C ARG A 636 27.88 -14.72 -6.70
N PHE A 637 28.23 -13.86 -7.65
CA PHE A 637 28.19 -14.24 -9.06
C PHE A 637 29.27 -15.28 -9.36
N THR A 638 28.96 -16.17 -10.32
CA THR A 638 29.98 -17.07 -10.88
C THR A 638 31.06 -16.27 -11.56
N LYS A 639 32.31 -16.47 -11.14
CA LYS A 639 33.46 -15.80 -11.72
C LYS A 639 33.69 -16.30 -13.15
N LEU A 640 33.71 -15.36 -14.12
CA LEU A 640 33.94 -15.67 -15.52
C LEU A 640 35.45 -15.73 -15.80
N ALA A 641 35.89 -16.66 -16.66
CA ALA A 641 37.28 -16.76 -17.08
C ALA A 641 37.72 -15.51 -17.90
N SER A 642 36.81 -14.95 -18.70
CA SER A 642 36.97 -13.70 -19.42
C SER A 642 35.62 -13.08 -19.74
N SER A 643 35.57 -11.75 -19.85
CA SER A 643 34.42 -11.01 -20.33
C SER A 643 34.89 -9.72 -21.01
N VAL A 644 34.19 -9.31 -22.06
CA VAL A 644 34.32 -7.97 -22.67
C VAL A 644 33.05 -7.15 -22.43
N ALA A 645 32.08 -7.69 -21.71
CA ALA A 645 30.80 -7.05 -21.46
C ALA A 645 30.92 -5.92 -20.41
N HIS A 646 30.25 -4.80 -20.66
CA HIS A 646 30.06 -3.73 -19.72
C HIS A 646 28.76 -3.97 -18.93
N VAL A 647 28.85 -4.66 -17.78
CA VAL A 647 27.69 -5.08 -17.00
C VAL A 647 27.31 -3.99 -16.00
N GLN A 648 26.21 -3.29 -16.24
CA GLN A 648 25.84 -2.08 -15.50
C GLN A 648 24.56 -2.25 -14.69
N PHE A 649 24.50 -1.55 -13.56
CA PHE A 649 23.36 -1.48 -12.68
C PHE A 649 23.27 -0.11 -12.00
N ALA A 650 22.08 0.26 -11.53
CA ALA A 650 21.86 1.51 -10.82
C ALA A 650 21.93 1.29 -9.30
N SER A 651 22.49 2.27 -8.59
CA SER A 651 22.46 2.36 -7.13
C SER A 651 22.52 3.81 -6.65
N ALA A 652 22.38 4.03 -5.34
CA ALA A 652 22.49 5.36 -4.74
C ALA A 652 23.87 6.01 -5.05
N PRO A 653 23.92 7.33 -5.26
CA PRO A 653 25.13 8.03 -5.67
C PRO A 653 26.20 8.03 -4.57
N ASN A 654 27.46 8.00 -5.00
CA ASN A 654 28.66 8.14 -4.12
C ASN A 654 28.79 7.04 -3.05
N ARG A 655 28.46 5.76 -3.39
CA ARG A 655 28.45 4.64 -2.44
C ARG A 655 29.57 3.60 -2.63
N LEU A 656 30.59 3.86 -3.46
CA LEU A 656 31.71 2.92 -3.66
C LEU A 656 32.43 2.55 -2.35
N GLY A 657 32.50 3.47 -1.38
CA GLY A 657 33.05 3.18 -0.07
C GLY A 657 32.24 2.12 0.71
N ASP A 658 30.93 2.09 0.53
CA ASP A 658 30.04 1.08 1.14
C ASP A 658 30.24 -0.30 0.48
N ALA A 659 30.44 -0.33 -0.86
CA ALA A 659 30.79 -1.56 -1.58
C ALA A 659 32.12 -2.14 -1.07
N ALA A 660 33.18 -1.31 -0.99
CA ALA A 660 34.47 -1.71 -0.48
C ALA A 660 34.40 -2.18 0.99
N ALA A 661 33.67 -1.47 1.85
CA ALA A 661 33.43 -1.87 3.24
C ALA A 661 32.66 -3.19 3.35
N ALA A 662 31.76 -3.47 2.41
CA ALA A 662 31.11 -4.77 2.27
C ALA A 662 32.06 -5.83 1.66
N GLY A 663 33.29 -5.47 1.24
CA GLY A 663 34.31 -6.33 0.61
C GLY A 663 33.87 -6.78 -0.79
N LEU A 664 33.03 -6.02 -1.47
CA LEU A 664 32.72 -6.24 -2.88
C LEU A 664 33.87 -5.68 -3.74
N THR A 665 34.32 -6.47 -4.69
CA THR A 665 35.40 -6.12 -5.61
C THR A 665 34.87 -5.98 -7.04
N GLY A 666 35.65 -5.38 -7.93
CA GLY A 666 35.28 -5.27 -9.35
C GLY A 666 34.13 -4.29 -9.64
N ILE A 667 33.75 -3.42 -8.69
CA ILE A 667 32.70 -2.43 -8.86
C ILE A 667 33.30 -1.05 -9.09
N THR A 668 32.87 -0.37 -10.15
CA THR A 668 33.27 1.01 -10.48
C THR A 668 32.02 1.86 -10.75
N GLN A 669 32.08 3.14 -10.41
CA GLN A 669 31.03 4.09 -10.79
C GLN A 669 31.35 4.66 -12.17
N VAL A 670 30.46 4.48 -13.14
CA VAL A 670 30.66 4.90 -14.53
C VAL A 670 29.88 6.17 -14.90
N ALA A 671 28.79 6.46 -14.18
CA ALA A 671 28.07 7.73 -14.31
C ALA A 671 27.53 8.19 -12.95
N ALA A 672 27.57 9.50 -12.71
CA ALA A 672 27.03 10.11 -11.47
C ALA A 672 25.50 10.18 -11.48
N ASP A 673 24.90 10.22 -12.67
CA ASP A 673 23.45 10.19 -12.90
C ASP A 673 23.14 9.09 -13.93
N ASP A 674 22.19 8.22 -13.64
CA ASP A 674 21.75 7.15 -14.54
C ASP A 674 20.77 7.62 -15.61
N GLY A 675 20.40 8.90 -15.61
CA GLY A 675 19.46 9.51 -16.54
C GLY A 675 17.98 9.21 -16.26
N SER A 676 17.66 8.46 -15.22
CA SER A 676 16.26 8.13 -14.86
C SER A 676 15.50 9.29 -14.19
N GLY A 677 16.21 10.33 -13.75
CA GLY A 677 15.66 11.40 -12.93
C GLY A 677 15.35 10.99 -11.47
N LYS A 678 15.78 9.79 -11.06
CA LYS A 678 15.53 9.22 -9.73
C LYS A 678 16.67 9.44 -8.74
N ASN A 679 17.68 10.26 -9.09
CA ASN A 679 18.87 10.46 -8.27
C ASN A 679 19.62 9.14 -7.98
N LEU A 680 19.86 8.38 -9.02
CA LEU A 680 20.67 7.15 -9.01
C LEU A 680 21.94 7.36 -9.83
N SER A 681 23.01 6.65 -9.46
CA SER A 681 24.25 6.56 -10.25
C SER A 681 24.32 5.22 -10.97
N THR A 682 25.02 5.20 -12.10
CA THR A 682 25.34 3.95 -12.81
C THR A 682 26.67 3.41 -12.32
N TYR A 683 26.64 2.14 -11.95
CA TYR A 683 27.81 1.35 -11.59
C TYR A 683 28.02 0.22 -12.61
N GLU A 684 29.25 -0.22 -12.73
CA GLU A 684 29.66 -1.36 -13.55
C GLU A 684 30.32 -2.40 -12.67
N ILE A 685 30.00 -3.68 -12.88
CA ILE A 685 30.62 -4.81 -12.19
C ILE A 685 31.44 -5.65 -13.19
N ASP A 686 32.68 -5.93 -12.83
CA ASP A 686 33.55 -6.86 -13.53
C ASP A 686 33.34 -8.29 -13.01
N LEU A 687 32.66 -9.12 -13.78
CA LEU A 687 32.35 -10.50 -13.44
C LEU A 687 33.58 -11.44 -13.55
N THR A 688 34.76 -10.92 -13.90
CA THR A 688 36.02 -11.70 -13.94
C THR A 688 36.82 -11.57 -12.65
N GLN A 689 36.36 -10.81 -11.64
CA GLN A 689 37.03 -10.56 -10.36
C GLN A 689 36.44 -11.33 -9.16
#